data_921584d07251f43ab236c97694f4f7d6
#
_entry.id   921584d07251f43ab236c97694f4f7d6
#
_cell.length_a   1.000
_cell.length_b   1.000
_cell.length_c   1.000
_cell.angle_alpha   90.00
_cell.angle_beta   90.00
_cell.angle_gamma   90.00
#
_symmetry.space_group_name_H-M   'P 1'
#
loop_
_entity.id
_entity.type
_entity.pdbx_description
1 polymer ?
#
loop_
_entity_poly.entity_id
_entity_poly.type
_entity_poly.pdbx_seq_one_letter_code
_entity_poly.pdbx_strand_id
1 'polypeptide(L)'
;MSHNPSHDVESKAGAAVGRRWFCVVAVLGAVAAVAYIRSGGREFQSPSAQVDWVVIQQAENRQDYELAINLCVELGNRDPSRSAEANAYASEIAFGSLGQFRRGESLARTALSQEPDNRRALASLVRVMTMTGQRWKSLPHLAQFVVRFDDSLQELIWLSDASVVITDWDLLKTARINSPDDPLPVLGLAFDAVMDQPQNALLELQECLRRDPDMKEAQALMGRALVDAGDEDGFRRWNSDMAPQCEEHPEVWNARGLWWQNRDRAAALRCYLECCRRAPGDAQANLQISLLLDQIGESAAASVFRARFEQISAYRDLIRAVRERNDLSVALKAAHLAEQLQRPAEALGWCRVALQHGQTTRKEFERLSSLQTEWQTVAVSSFDPDGVIDRHQWSVPTLDQTLPDTQSAASRSFGIPRFRNITDTIGLNFEYFNSVEKGTRLEFLHTVNGGGVAAVDFDGDSWPDLFFTQGAYSPEQLPRNTTYSDTLFRNLNGDRASDVTRVAGITEFGYGQGCTVGDFDGDGFQDIMIANIGRNRLFQNCGDGTFLDVTDQAGIVGDAWTSSLALADLNSDSWPDLYEVRYVHGEDLFLKQCHATDQLPRPCPPKEYAAAADVVWMNSGDGHFFATSDTVVDSDAGRGLGLIVANFDQLPGLDVFVGNDGTADFLFVNRTMAGGETRFRNEGTLRGLSANGRGAMQATMGMTFGDVNRDGEPDLFQSNFLGQSNTLYLGSPNGYFNDATIDAGLHKNSLPLVGWGTEFLDADLDGWLDLVVVNGHLEDRTRFGDSYRMLTRIYRNSGHGRFLQVAPAKLGKWF
;
A
#
# COMPACT_ATOMS: atom_id res chain seq x y z
N MET A 1 -27.40 28.71 35.65
CA MET A 1 -26.61 29.89 36.14
C MET A 1 -25.19 29.65 35.69
N SER A 2 -24.87 30.18 34.49
CA SER A 2 -24.02 31.35 34.22
C SER A 2 -22.54 31.08 34.55
N HIS A 3 -21.58 31.01 33.68
CA HIS A 3 -21.17 31.97 32.66
C HIS A 3 -20.14 31.30 31.73
N ASN A 4 -20.26 31.51 30.44
CA ASN A 4 -19.16 31.47 29.47
C ASN A 4 -18.26 32.70 29.68
N PRO A 5 -16.96 32.67 29.39
CA PRO A 5 -16.51 33.44 28.27
C PRO A 5 -15.50 32.73 27.34
N SER A 6 -15.74 32.98 26.08
CA SER A 6 -14.86 32.87 24.90
C SER A 6 -13.46 33.45 25.13
N HIS A 7 -12.44 32.76 24.66
CA HIS A 7 -11.20 33.39 24.16
C HIS A 7 -10.70 32.64 22.92
N ASP A 8 -10.70 33.38 21.82
CA ASP A 8 -9.94 33.12 20.62
C ASP A 8 -8.45 32.99 20.92
N VAL A 9 -7.84 31.91 20.44
CA VAL A 9 -6.39 31.87 20.23
C VAL A 9 -6.16 31.38 18.80
N GLU A 10 -5.74 32.32 17.98
CA GLU A 10 -5.37 32.16 16.59
C GLU A 10 -4.28 31.12 16.38
N SER A 11 -4.54 30.29 15.39
CA SER A 11 -3.60 29.36 14.77
C SER A 11 -2.40 30.07 14.14
N LYS A 12 -1.22 29.87 14.67
CA LYS A 12 0.05 30.19 14.01
C LYS A 12 1.00 29.03 14.15
N ALA A 13 0.87 28.04 13.28
CA ALA A 13 1.94 27.10 12.98
C ALA A 13 1.61 26.33 11.68
N GLY A 14 1.90 26.88 10.54
CA GLY A 14 1.71 26.27 9.23
C GLY A 14 2.50 26.98 8.11
N ALA A 15 3.58 27.72 8.47
CA ALA A 15 4.21 28.60 7.49
C ALA A 15 5.75 28.57 7.54
N ALA A 16 6.38 27.42 7.63
CA ALA A 16 7.85 27.36 7.71
C ALA A 16 8.56 26.74 6.49
N VAL A 17 7.91 26.05 5.58
CA VAL A 17 8.54 25.44 4.41
C VAL A 17 8.35 26.27 3.12
N GLY A 18 7.28 27.05 3.02
CA GLY A 18 7.05 27.97 1.89
C GLY A 18 7.90 29.25 1.90
N ARG A 19 8.53 29.60 3.01
CA ARG A 19 9.19 30.92 3.20
C ARG A 19 10.63 31.02 2.70
N ARG A 20 11.29 29.95 2.32
CA ARG A 20 12.70 30.06 1.84
C ARG A 20 12.83 30.45 0.36
N TRP A 21 11.78 30.32 -0.43
CA TRP A 21 11.79 30.80 -1.83
C TRP A 21 11.30 32.24 -1.97
N PHE A 22 10.48 32.73 -1.04
CA PHE A 22 10.02 34.12 -1.05
C PHE A 22 11.08 35.12 -0.61
N CYS A 23 12.10 34.75 0.15
CA CYS A 23 13.12 35.66 0.62
C CYS A 23 14.17 36.09 -0.42
N VAL A 24 14.35 35.35 -1.49
CA VAL A 24 15.33 35.73 -2.54
C VAL A 24 14.73 36.77 -3.48
N VAL A 25 13.43 36.79 -3.70
CA VAL A 25 12.76 37.79 -4.54
C VAL A 25 12.52 39.08 -3.77
N ALA A 26 12.36 39.03 -2.46
CA ALA A 26 12.13 40.24 -1.63
C ALA A 26 13.37 41.13 -1.44
N VAL A 27 14.59 40.57 -1.55
CA VAL A 27 15.84 41.33 -1.39
C VAL A 27 16.19 42.13 -2.65
N LEU A 28 15.81 41.67 -3.82
CA LEU A 28 15.99 42.40 -5.08
C LEU A 28 14.94 43.52 -5.27
N GLY A 29 13.75 43.38 -4.67
CA GLY A 29 12.71 44.42 -4.67
C GLY A 29 13.03 45.62 -3.77
N ALA A 30 13.74 45.38 -2.65
CA ALA A 30 14.05 46.45 -1.69
C ALA A 30 15.11 47.47 -2.18
N VAL A 31 15.99 47.08 -3.12
CA VAL A 31 17.00 47.96 -3.70
C VAL A 31 16.40 48.86 -4.78
N ALA A 32 15.35 48.45 -5.46
CA ALA A 32 14.63 49.27 -6.43
C ALA A 32 13.70 50.30 -5.79
N ALA A 33 13.13 50.00 -4.61
CA ALA A 33 12.23 50.88 -3.89
C ALA A 33 12.94 52.11 -3.27
N VAL A 34 14.23 51.97 -2.92
CA VAL A 34 15.00 53.11 -2.33
C VAL A 34 15.42 54.13 -3.40
N ALA A 35 15.53 53.73 -4.69
CA ALA A 35 15.81 54.67 -5.80
C ALA A 35 14.58 55.52 -6.21
N TYR A 36 13.35 55.04 -5.92
CA TYR A 36 12.10 55.69 -6.35
C TYR A 36 11.63 56.79 -5.38
N ILE A 37 12.04 56.77 -4.11
CA ILE A 37 11.63 57.78 -3.10
C ILE A 37 12.43 59.09 -3.22
N ARG A 38 13.47 59.14 -4.07
CA ARG A 38 14.30 60.31 -4.28
C ARG A 38 13.94 61.18 -5.48
N SER A 39 12.95 60.83 -6.29
CA SER A 39 12.46 61.67 -7.39
C SER A 39 11.02 62.14 -7.08
N GLY A 40 10.91 63.36 -6.64
CA GLY A 40 9.68 64.03 -6.26
C GLY A 40 8.55 63.97 -7.28
N GLY A 41 7.33 63.86 -6.72
CA GLY A 41 6.09 63.68 -7.45
C GLY A 41 5.85 64.69 -8.59
N ARG A 42 5.52 64.15 -9.76
CA ARG A 42 4.79 64.84 -10.79
C ARG A 42 3.63 63.96 -11.25
N GLU A 43 2.45 64.57 -11.26
CA GLU A 43 1.25 64.01 -11.88
C GLU A 43 1.53 63.56 -13.32
N PHE A 44 1.29 62.30 -13.61
CA PHE A 44 1.38 61.75 -14.96
C PHE A 44 0.05 61.92 -15.70
N GLN A 45 0.01 62.89 -16.61
CA GLN A 45 -0.89 62.85 -17.75
C GLN A 45 -0.39 61.77 -18.72
N SER A 46 -1.29 60.88 -19.18
CA SER A 46 -1.04 59.68 -19.96
C SER A 46 -0.33 59.95 -21.28
N PRO A 47 0.84 59.34 -21.50
CA PRO A 47 1.18 58.72 -22.78
C PRO A 47 0.83 57.23 -22.70
N SER A 48 0.47 56.58 -23.77
CA SER A 48 0.24 55.14 -23.87
C SER A 48 1.38 54.38 -23.15
N ALA A 49 1.14 53.98 -21.90
CA ALA A 49 2.14 53.29 -21.11
C ALA A 49 2.50 52.00 -21.87
N GLN A 50 3.73 51.92 -22.29
CA GLN A 50 4.27 50.77 -23.00
C GLN A 50 4.18 49.60 -22.02
N VAL A 51 3.36 48.58 -22.32
CA VAL A 51 3.23 47.37 -21.47
C VAL A 51 4.61 46.72 -21.45
N ASP A 52 5.19 46.62 -20.26
CA ASP A 52 6.48 45.98 -20.02
C ASP A 52 6.42 45.19 -18.71
N TRP A 53 7.39 44.27 -18.50
CA TRP A 53 7.51 43.42 -17.32
C TRP A 53 7.40 44.18 -16.00
N VAL A 54 7.90 45.38 -15.90
CA VAL A 54 7.82 46.23 -14.70
C VAL A 54 6.36 46.50 -14.31
N VAL A 55 5.51 46.80 -15.30
CA VAL A 55 4.08 47.10 -15.06
C VAL A 55 3.33 45.83 -14.65
N ILE A 56 3.67 44.67 -15.24
CA ILE A 56 3.13 43.37 -14.87
C ILE A 56 3.47 43.05 -13.42
N GLN A 57 4.73 43.16 -13.02
CA GLN A 57 5.18 42.93 -11.66
C GLN A 57 4.54 43.88 -10.64
N GLN A 58 4.29 45.15 -11.03
CA GLN A 58 3.60 46.11 -10.17
C GLN A 58 2.14 45.70 -9.94
N ALA A 59 1.45 45.18 -10.96
CA ALA A 59 0.10 44.67 -10.83
C ALA A 59 0.06 43.45 -9.87
N GLU A 60 1.00 42.53 -10.04
CA GLU A 60 1.14 41.34 -9.19
C GLU A 60 1.45 41.72 -7.74
N ASN A 61 2.38 42.65 -7.48
CA ASN A 61 2.72 43.12 -6.14
C ASN A 61 1.53 43.84 -5.45
N ARG A 62 0.59 44.34 -6.23
CA ARG A 62 -0.68 44.93 -5.71
C ARG A 62 -1.76 43.85 -5.55
N GLN A 63 -1.44 42.58 -5.86
CA GLN A 63 -2.38 41.44 -5.88
C GLN A 63 -3.52 41.63 -6.91
N ASP A 64 -3.31 42.46 -7.93
CA ASP A 64 -4.23 42.62 -9.07
C ASP A 64 -3.85 41.60 -10.15
N TYR A 65 -4.11 40.33 -9.86
CA TYR A 65 -3.69 39.20 -10.68
C TYR A 65 -4.38 39.16 -12.05
N GLU A 66 -5.66 39.55 -12.11
CA GLU A 66 -6.36 39.64 -13.38
C GLU A 66 -5.76 40.70 -14.31
N LEU A 67 -5.40 41.86 -13.77
CA LEU A 67 -4.67 42.90 -14.51
C LEU A 67 -3.32 42.39 -14.95
N ALA A 68 -2.57 41.67 -14.10
CA ALA A 68 -1.26 41.14 -14.43
C ALA A 68 -1.35 40.14 -15.62
N ILE A 69 -2.33 39.23 -15.60
CA ILE A 69 -2.57 38.28 -16.71
C ILE A 69 -2.92 39.00 -18.00
N ASN A 70 -3.83 39.99 -17.93
CA ASN A 70 -4.23 40.74 -19.10
C ASN A 70 -3.07 41.54 -19.70
N LEU A 71 -2.20 42.13 -18.88
CA LEU A 71 -0.98 42.81 -19.33
C LEU A 71 0.01 41.83 -19.97
N CYS A 72 0.15 40.59 -19.44
CA CYS A 72 0.97 39.55 -20.07
C CYS A 72 0.47 39.21 -21.47
N VAL A 73 -0.82 38.95 -21.62
CA VAL A 73 -1.43 38.68 -22.92
C VAL A 73 -1.27 39.87 -23.88
N GLU A 74 -1.44 41.10 -23.40
CA GLU A 74 -1.24 42.31 -24.21
C GLU A 74 0.23 42.46 -24.63
N LEU A 75 1.19 42.19 -23.75
CA LEU A 75 2.62 42.21 -24.04
C LEU A 75 2.93 41.21 -25.18
N GLY A 76 2.45 39.99 -25.09
CA GLY A 76 2.62 38.95 -26.09
C GLY A 76 2.00 39.28 -27.44
N ASN A 77 0.85 39.98 -27.46
CA ASN A 77 0.20 40.47 -28.68
C ASN A 77 0.98 41.62 -29.36
N ARG A 78 1.61 42.48 -28.55
CA ARG A 78 2.37 43.62 -29.06
C ARG A 78 3.78 43.25 -29.53
N ASP A 79 4.39 42.28 -28.82
CA ASP A 79 5.74 41.79 -29.10
C ASP A 79 5.74 40.25 -29.22
N PRO A 80 5.62 39.73 -30.45
CA PRO A 80 5.59 38.27 -30.66
C PRO A 80 6.82 37.53 -30.13
N SER A 81 7.96 38.19 -30.01
CA SER A 81 9.19 37.59 -29.48
C SER A 81 9.13 37.32 -27.99
N ARG A 82 8.22 37.97 -27.26
CA ARG A 82 7.98 37.80 -25.83
C ARG A 82 6.70 37.03 -25.55
N SER A 83 5.96 36.66 -26.59
CA SER A 83 4.62 36.07 -26.42
C SER A 83 4.64 34.76 -25.64
N ALA A 84 5.59 33.85 -25.92
CA ALA A 84 5.70 32.59 -25.22
C ALA A 84 5.98 32.78 -23.72
N GLU A 85 6.96 33.59 -23.37
CA GLU A 85 7.32 33.87 -21.97
C GLU A 85 6.20 34.60 -21.22
N ALA A 86 5.52 35.54 -21.86
CA ALA A 86 4.39 36.27 -21.28
C ALA A 86 3.20 35.35 -20.99
N ASN A 87 2.84 34.48 -21.92
CA ASN A 87 1.78 33.47 -21.69
C ASN A 87 2.18 32.44 -20.63
N ALA A 88 3.46 32.04 -20.58
CA ALA A 88 3.95 31.15 -19.53
C ALA A 88 3.83 31.76 -18.13
N TYR A 89 4.20 33.05 -18.01
CA TYR A 89 4.05 33.78 -16.74
C TYR A 89 2.60 33.98 -16.35
N ALA A 90 1.75 34.34 -17.30
CA ALA A 90 0.31 34.46 -17.09
C ALA A 90 -0.32 33.13 -16.62
N SER A 91 0.19 32.00 -17.13
CA SER A 91 -0.22 30.66 -16.68
C SER A 91 0.06 30.44 -15.21
N GLU A 92 1.28 30.78 -14.73
CA GLU A 92 1.63 30.64 -13.31
C GLU A 92 0.72 31.47 -12.41
N ILE A 93 0.43 32.70 -12.78
CA ILE A 93 -0.48 33.57 -12.03
C ILE A 93 -1.91 33.01 -12.02
N ALA A 94 -2.39 32.54 -13.18
CA ALA A 94 -3.77 32.05 -13.30
C ALA A 94 -4.05 30.87 -12.37
N PHE A 95 -3.21 29.83 -12.36
CA PHE A 95 -3.46 28.69 -11.50
C PHE A 95 -2.96 28.88 -10.08
N GLY A 96 -1.78 29.51 -9.88
CA GLY A 96 -1.15 29.63 -8.57
C GLY A 96 -1.76 30.70 -7.66
N SER A 97 -2.23 31.82 -8.23
CA SER A 97 -2.76 32.95 -7.47
C SER A 97 -4.28 33.06 -7.54
N LEU A 98 -4.88 32.74 -8.67
CA LEU A 98 -6.35 32.86 -8.86
C LEU A 98 -7.06 31.50 -8.76
N GLY A 99 -6.36 30.37 -8.77
CA GLY A 99 -6.96 29.05 -8.78
C GLY A 99 -7.71 28.71 -10.09
N GLN A 100 -7.40 29.41 -11.19
CA GLN A 100 -8.01 29.21 -12.51
C GLN A 100 -7.19 28.18 -13.31
N PHE A 101 -7.29 26.89 -12.95
CA PHE A 101 -6.44 25.84 -13.50
C PHE A 101 -6.62 25.62 -15.01
N ARG A 102 -7.86 25.60 -15.51
CA ARG A 102 -8.13 25.46 -16.94
C ARG A 102 -7.57 26.63 -17.76
N ARG A 103 -7.65 27.83 -17.24
CA ARG A 103 -7.04 29.01 -17.87
C ARG A 103 -5.50 28.92 -17.86
N GLY A 104 -4.91 28.50 -16.74
CA GLY A 104 -3.49 28.25 -16.62
C GLY A 104 -3.01 27.22 -17.63
N GLU A 105 -3.70 26.07 -17.77
CA GLU A 105 -3.41 25.05 -18.77
C GLU A 105 -3.46 25.62 -20.19
N SER A 106 -4.48 26.38 -20.51
CA SER A 106 -4.65 27.01 -21.84
C SER A 106 -3.52 27.97 -22.20
N LEU A 107 -3.13 28.84 -21.25
CA LEU A 107 -2.03 29.77 -21.41
C LEU A 107 -0.69 29.09 -21.60
N ALA A 108 -0.40 28.04 -20.79
CA ALA A 108 0.81 27.24 -20.95
C ALA A 108 0.87 26.55 -22.32
N ARG A 109 -0.24 25.98 -22.80
CA ARG A 109 -0.32 25.38 -24.14
C ARG A 109 -0.11 26.40 -25.24
N THR A 110 -0.64 27.62 -25.08
CA THR A 110 -0.42 28.72 -26.02
C THR A 110 1.06 29.07 -26.08
N ALA A 111 1.74 29.18 -24.95
CA ALA A 111 3.18 29.44 -24.89
C ALA A 111 3.99 28.32 -25.58
N LEU A 112 3.67 27.06 -25.31
CA LEU A 112 4.34 25.91 -25.91
C LEU A 112 4.08 25.77 -27.41
N SER A 113 2.94 26.23 -27.91
CA SER A 113 2.70 26.27 -29.37
C SER A 113 3.61 27.27 -30.12
N GLN A 114 4.08 28.29 -29.42
CA GLN A 114 4.99 29.31 -29.94
C GLN A 114 6.45 28.91 -29.73
N GLU A 115 6.75 28.38 -28.54
CA GLU A 115 8.09 27.95 -28.15
C GLU A 115 7.98 26.58 -27.44
N PRO A 116 8.13 25.46 -28.18
CA PRO A 116 7.93 24.12 -27.64
C PRO A 116 8.83 23.74 -26.45
N ASP A 117 10.00 24.37 -26.36
CA ASP A 117 10.99 24.15 -25.31
C ASP A 117 10.96 25.25 -24.23
N ASN A 118 9.90 26.05 -24.15
CA ASN A 118 9.76 27.05 -23.09
C ASN A 118 9.63 26.39 -21.73
N ARG A 119 10.68 26.50 -20.92
CA ARG A 119 10.79 25.84 -19.62
C ARG A 119 9.67 26.21 -18.65
N ARG A 120 9.34 27.49 -18.56
CA ARG A 120 8.30 28.00 -17.66
C ARG A 120 6.93 27.45 -18.02
N ALA A 121 6.60 27.50 -19.31
CA ALA A 121 5.33 26.98 -19.80
C ALA A 121 5.20 25.48 -19.58
N LEU A 122 6.28 24.72 -19.83
CA LEU A 122 6.28 23.28 -19.62
C LEU A 122 6.16 22.94 -18.13
N ALA A 123 6.86 23.65 -17.25
CA ALA A 123 6.75 23.49 -15.81
C ALA A 123 5.34 23.81 -15.30
N SER A 124 4.73 24.92 -15.77
CA SER A 124 3.35 25.30 -15.43
C SER A 124 2.36 24.22 -15.87
N LEU A 125 2.47 23.76 -17.11
CA LEU A 125 1.58 22.72 -17.66
C LEU A 125 1.65 21.42 -16.86
N VAL A 126 2.86 20.95 -16.59
CA VAL A 126 3.10 19.72 -15.80
C VAL A 126 2.54 19.85 -14.39
N ARG A 127 2.74 20.99 -13.72
CA ARG A 127 2.19 21.23 -12.37
C ARG A 127 0.66 21.22 -12.36
N VAL A 128 0.03 21.97 -13.26
CA VAL A 128 -1.43 21.99 -13.40
C VAL A 128 -1.95 20.57 -13.57
N MET A 129 -1.42 19.82 -14.52
CA MET A 129 -1.87 18.45 -14.82
C MET A 129 -1.65 17.50 -13.64
N THR A 130 -0.51 17.58 -12.97
CA THR A 130 -0.20 16.68 -11.86
C THR A 130 -1.06 16.97 -10.62
N MET A 131 -1.30 18.24 -10.31
CA MET A 131 -2.15 18.66 -9.20
C MET A 131 -3.64 18.36 -9.42
N THR A 132 -4.08 18.31 -10.66
CA THR A 132 -5.49 18.07 -11.01
C THR A 132 -5.79 16.63 -11.43
N GLY A 133 -4.86 15.69 -11.17
CA GLY A 133 -5.09 14.27 -11.46
C GLY A 133 -5.02 13.89 -12.94
N GLN A 134 -4.58 14.78 -13.83
CA GLN A 134 -4.41 14.52 -15.27
C GLN A 134 -3.08 13.80 -15.55
N ARG A 135 -2.81 12.72 -14.78
CA ARG A 135 -1.52 12.04 -14.76
C ARG A 135 -1.14 11.43 -16.11
N TRP A 136 -2.07 10.77 -16.78
CA TRP A 136 -1.83 10.15 -18.08
C TRP A 136 -1.42 11.19 -19.14
N LYS A 137 -2.13 12.33 -19.18
CA LYS A 137 -1.78 13.45 -20.10
C LYS A 137 -0.46 14.13 -19.73
N SER A 138 -0.05 14.11 -18.47
CA SER A 138 1.19 14.79 -18.04
C SER A 138 2.45 14.05 -18.45
N LEU A 139 2.41 12.72 -18.65
CA LEU A 139 3.59 11.89 -18.88
C LEU A 139 4.45 12.32 -20.08
N PRO A 140 3.89 12.60 -21.27
CA PRO A 140 4.71 13.07 -22.40
C PRO A 140 5.42 14.40 -22.12
N HIS A 141 4.75 15.32 -21.42
CA HIS A 141 5.31 16.62 -21.06
C HIS A 141 6.37 16.51 -19.95
N LEU A 142 6.18 15.60 -19.00
CA LEU A 142 7.19 15.25 -18.00
C LEU A 142 8.43 14.65 -18.64
N ALA A 143 8.25 13.71 -19.58
CA ALA A 143 9.36 13.11 -20.32
C ALA A 143 10.13 14.18 -21.12
N GLN A 144 9.42 15.09 -21.81
CA GLN A 144 10.03 16.22 -22.51
C GLN A 144 10.82 17.10 -21.54
N PHE A 145 10.27 17.44 -20.37
CA PHE A 145 10.93 18.26 -19.36
C PHE A 145 12.23 17.61 -18.87
N VAL A 146 12.15 16.35 -18.45
CA VAL A 146 13.29 15.57 -17.93
C VAL A 146 14.41 15.47 -18.95
N VAL A 147 14.07 15.31 -20.22
CA VAL A 147 15.05 15.19 -21.29
C VAL A 147 15.76 16.53 -21.59
N ARG A 148 15.02 17.63 -21.53
CA ARG A 148 15.52 18.96 -21.93
C ARG A 148 16.29 19.70 -20.84
N PHE A 149 15.96 19.46 -19.56
CA PHE A 149 16.47 20.25 -18.44
C PHE A 149 17.23 19.41 -17.43
N ASP A 150 18.45 19.86 -17.07
CA ASP A 150 19.37 19.09 -16.21
C ASP A 150 19.00 19.09 -14.74
N ASP A 151 18.22 20.06 -14.28
CA ASP A 151 17.76 20.23 -12.88
C ASP A 151 16.31 19.79 -12.72
N SER A 152 15.98 18.60 -13.20
CA SER A 152 14.62 18.07 -13.32
C SER A 152 14.33 16.92 -12.34
N LEU A 153 15.01 16.86 -11.18
CA LEU A 153 14.84 15.75 -10.24
C LEU A 153 13.38 15.58 -9.77
N GLN A 154 12.68 16.66 -9.51
CA GLN A 154 11.28 16.61 -9.06
C GLN A 154 10.36 16.07 -10.17
N GLU A 155 10.52 16.57 -11.39
CA GLU A 155 9.75 16.13 -12.56
C GLU A 155 10.11 14.68 -12.94
N LEU A 156 11.36 14.27 -12.72
CA LEU A 156 11.80 12.88 -12.90
C LEU A 156 11.11 11.94 -11.90
N ILE A 157 11.00 12.32 -10.63
CA ILE A 157 10.24 11.57 -9.61
C ILE A 157 8.78 11.46 -10.06
N TRP A 158 8.17 12.54 -10.52
CA TRP A 158 6.78 12.53 -10.99
C TRP A 158 6.58 11.68 -12.25
N LEU A 159 7.53 11.66 -13.15
CA LEU A 159 7.50 10.80 -14.34
C LEU A 159 7.60 9.32 -13.95
N SER A 160 8.50 9.03 -13.00
CA SER A 160 8.85 7.67 -12.60
C SER A 160 7.77 6.97 -11.80
N ASP A 161 6.97 7.71 -11.02
CA ASP A 161 5.90 7.16 -10.18
C ASP A 161 4.59 7.93 -10.39
N ALA A 162 3.70 7.34 -11.20
CA ALA A 162 2.40 7.92 -11.50
C ALA A 162 1.45 7.95 -10.27
N SER A 163 1.75 7.21 -9.21
CA SER A 163 0.97 7.23 -7.96
C SER A 163 1.27 8.43 -7.06
N VAL A 164 2.34 9.19 -7.37
CA VAL A 164 2.67 10.40 -6.60
C VAL A 164 1.61 11.45 -6.84
N VAL A 165 0.85 11.74 -5.79
CA VAL A 165 -0.11 12.83 -5.76
C VAL A 165 0.59 14.08 -5.23
N ILE A 166 0.47 15.18 -5.97
CA ILE A 166 0.91 16.49 -5.52
C ILE A 166 -0.36 17.24 -5.17
N THR A 167 -0.81 17.05 -3.94
CA THR A 167 -2.04 17.69 -3.50
C THR A 167 -1.70 18.90 -2.64
N ASP A 168 -1.90 20.08 -3.18
CA ASP A 168 -2.11 21.28 -2.36
C ASP A 168 -3.62 21.39 -2.11
N TRP A 169 -4.09 20.71 -1.07
CA TRP A 169 -5.50 20.64 -0.70
C TRP A 169 -6.11 22.03 -0.51
N ASP A 170 -5.39 22.94 0.11
CA ASP A 170 -5.88 24.26 0.41
C ASP A 170 -6.03 25.07 -0.88
N LEU A 171 -5.08 24.93 -1.80
CA LEU A 171 -5.17 25.55 -3.11
C LEU A 171 -6.34 24.98 -3.92
N LEU A 172 -6.52 23.66 -4.00
CA LEU A 172 -7.61 23.02 -4.75
C LEU A 172 -8.99 23.39 -4.18
N LYS A 173 -9.15 23.36 -2.84
CA LYS A 173 -10.40 23.78 -2.16
C LYS A 173 -10.70 25.24 -2.41
N THR A 174 -9.70 26.11 -2.30
CA THR A 174 -9.84 27.55 -2.55
C THR A 174 -10.18 27.80 -4.02
N ALA A 175 -9.52 27.11 -4.94
CA ALA A 175 -9.76 27.21 -6.38
C ALA A 175 -11.17 26.77 -6.75
N ARG A 176 -11.70 25.69 -6.16
CA ARG A 176 -13.09 25.25 -6.33
C ARG A 176 -14.10 26.34 -5.97
N ILE A 177 -13.82 27.12 -4.94
CA ILE A 177 -14.68 28.23 -4.50
C ILE A 177 -14.54 29.43 -5.42
N ASN A 178 -13.30 29.80 -5.78
CA ASN A 178 -13.02 31.01 -6.55
C ASN A 178 -13.34 30.87 -8.05
N SER A 179 -13.27 29.64 -8.57
CA SER A 179 -13.50 29.30 -9.97
C SER A 179 -14.51 28.14 -10.10
N PRO A 180 -15.78 28.36 -9.72
CA PRO A 180 -16.75 27.30 -9.60
C PRO A 180 -17.10 26.61 -10.93
N ASP A 181 -16.79 27.21 -12.05
CA ASP A 181 -16.99 26.61 -13.38
C ASP A 181 -15.79 25.81 -13.89
N ASP A 182 -14.64 25.87 -13.20
CA ASP A 182 -13.46 25.09 -13.54
C ASP A 182 -13.58 23.68 -12.93
N PRO A 183 -13.66 22.60 -13.73
CA PRO A 183 -13.76 21.24 -13.21
C PRO A 183 -12.43 20.68 -12.70
N LEU A 184 -11.28 21.27 -13.06
CA LEU A 184 -9.97 20.70 -12.75
C LEU A 184 -9.64 20.66 -11.25
N PRO A 185 -9.96 21.68 -10.42
CA PRO A 185 -9.78 21.56 -8.98
C PRO A 185 -10.61 20.43 -8.37
N VAL A 186 -11.82 20.20 -8.86
CA VAL A 186 -12.70 19.13 -8.40
C VAL A 186 -12.15 17.76 -8.81
N LEU A 187 -11.61 17.64 -10.03
CA LEU A 187 -10.93 16.43 -10.50
C LEU A 187 -9.72 16.09 -9.61
N GLY A 188 -8.92 17.09 -9.23
CA GLY A 188 -7.78 16.88 -8.33
C GLY A 188 -8.19 16.36 -6.96
N LEU A 189 -9.29 16.89 -6.39
CA LEU A 189 -9.86 16.41 -5.13
C LEU A 189 -10.42 14.98 -5.26
N ALA A 190 -11.08 14.69 -6.38
CA ALA A 190 -11.62 13.36 -6.65
C ALA A 190 -10.51 12.32 -6.86
N PHE A 191 -9.43 12.67 -7.54
CA PHE A 191 -8.29 11.79 -7.79
C PHE A 191 -7.70 11.23 -6.49
N ASP A 192 -7.55 12.07 -5.49
CA ASP A 192 -7.06 11.65 -4.18
C ASP A 192 -8.11 10.81 -3.42
N ALA A 193 -9.37 11.20 -3.48
CA ALA A 193 -10.45 10.52 -2.78
C ALA A 193 -10.77 9.11 -3.32
N VAL A 194 -10.44 8.81 -4.59
CA VAL A 194 -10.77 7.51 -5.22
C VAL A 194 -10.16 6.34 -4.45
N MET A 195 -8.94 6.49 -3.91
CA MET A 195 -8.25 5.40 -3.22
C MET A 195 -8.80 5.15 -1.81
N ASP A 196 -9.12 6.22 -1.07
CA ASP A 196 -9.47 6.11 0.35
C ASP A 196 -10.98 6.20 0.62
N GLN A 197 -11.68 6.96 -0.21
CA GLN A 197 -13.10 7.28 -0.01
C GLN A 197 -13.87 7.24 -1.34
N PRO A 198 -14.00 6.09 -2.00
CA PRO A 198 -14.56 6.00 -3.35
C PRO A 198 -15.97 6.58 -3.49
N GLN A 199 -16.79 6.55 -2.44
CA GLN A 199 -18.12 7.17 -2.48
C GLN A 199 -18.08 8.71 -2.49
N ASN A 200 -17.14 9.32 -1.78
CA ASN A 200 -16.96 10.77 -1.85
C ASN A 200 -16.42 11.15 -3.23
N ALA A 201 -15.47 10.35 -3.76
CA ALA A 201 -14.98 10.52 -5.11
C ALA A 201 -16.07 10.47 -6.17
N LEU A 202 -17.06 9.56 -6.06
CA LEU A 202 -18.19 9.48 -6.99
C LEU A 202 -18.97 10.80 -7.07
N LEU A 203 -19.19 11.47 -5.94
CA LEU A 203 -19.89 12.77 -5.93
C LEU A 203 -19.08 13.86 -6.64
N GLU A 204 -17.77 13.91 -6.37
CA GLU A 204 -16.87 14.88 -7.00
C GLU A 204 -16.76 14.62 -8.52
N LEU A 205 -16.64 13.36 -8.92
CA LEU A 205 -16.58 12.97 -10.34
C LEU A 205 -17.88 13.24 -11.10
N GLN A 206 -19.02 13.02 -10.46
CA GLN A 206 -20.32 13.41 -11.04
C GLN A 206 -20.39 14.93 -11.28
N GLU A 207 -19.86 15.72 -10.36
CA GLU A 207 -19.77 17.17 -10.51
C GLU A 207 -18.83 17.56 -11.67
N CYS A 208 -17.67 16.90 -11.82
CA CYS A 208 -16.79 17.10 -12.97
C CYS A 208 -17.48 16.80 -14.29
N LEU A 209 -18.14 15.63 -14.39
CA LEU A 209 -18.78 15.16 -15.61
C LEU A 209 -20.05 15.94 -15.96
N ARG A 210 -20.72 16.53 -14.96
CA ARG A 210 -21.82 17.47 -15.22
C ARG A 210 -21.34 18.72 -15.96
N ARG A 211 -20.09 19.16 -15.71
CA ARG A 211 -19.48 20.34 -16.34
C ARG A 211 -18.81 20.01 -17.67
N ASP A 212 -18.19 18.84 -17.75
CA ASP A 212 -17.47 18.37 -18.93
C ASP A 212 -17.67 16.84 -19.09
N PRO A 213 -18.76 16.42 -19.76
CA PRO A 213 -19.11 14.99 -19.88
C PRO A 213 -18.05 14.14 -20.58
N ASP A 214 -17.24 14.75 -21.44
CA ASP A 214 -16.23 14.07 -22.24
C ASP A 214 -14.82 14.12 -21.63
N MET A 215 -14.69 14.56 -20.37
CA MET A 215 -13.42 14.62 -19.67
C MET A 215 -12.90 13.20 -19.41
N LYS A 216 -11.90 12.78 -20.20
CA LYS A 216 -11.36 11.40 -20.20
C LYS A 216 -10.90 10.94 -18.82
N GLU A 217 -10.21 11.80 -18.07
CA GLU A 217 -9.71 11.48 -16.74
C GLU A 217 -10.84 11.29 -15.73
N ALA A 218 -11.85 12.15 -15.75
CA ALA A 218 -13.00 12.00 -14.86
C ALA A 218 -13.82 10.75 -15.20
N GLN A 219 -13.97 10.42 -16.48
CA GLN A 219 -14.62 9.17 -16.91
C GLN A 219 -13.83 7.95 -16.46
N ALA A 220 -12.51 7.98 -16.60
CA ALA A 220 -11.64 6.88 -16.20
C ALA A 220 -11.68 6.63 -14.68
N LEU A 221 -11.59 7.70 -13.88
CA LEU A 221 -11.72 7.62 -12.42
C LEU A 221 -13.13 7.22 -11.97
N MET A 222 -14.18 7.64 -12.71
CA MET A 222 -15.57 7.23 -12.46
C MET A 222 -15.71 5.71 -12.57
N GLY A 223 -15.23 5.10 -13.65
CA GLY A 223 -15.24 3.65 -13.83
C GLY A 223 -14.55 2.93 -12.68
N ARG A 224 -13.38 3.43 -12.25
CA ARG A 224 -12.65 2.91 -11.12
C ARG A 224 -13.45 3.00 -9.81
N ALA A 225 -13.95 4.19 -9.48
CA ALA A 225 -14.69 4.42 -8.25
C ALA A 225 -15.99 3.60 -8.16
N LEU A 226 -16.67 3.35 -9.29
CA LEU A 226 -17.86 2.50 -9.34
C LEU A 226 -17.54 1.04 -9.05
N VAL A 227 -16.45 0.50 -9.62
CA VAL A 227 -15.99 -0.86 -9.30
C VAL A 227 -15.63 -0.95 -7.81
N ASP A 228 -14.84 -0.01 -7.29
CA ASP A 228 -14.40 0.01 -5.89
C ASP A 228 -15.54 0.16 -4.89
N ALA A 229 -16.59 0.85 -5.29
CA ALA A 229 -17.83 0.97 -4.51
C ALA A 229 -18.73 -0.27 -4.60
N GLY A 230 -18.47 -1.21 -5.51
CA GLY A 230 -19.34 -2.34 -5.81
C GLY A 230 -20.69 -1.93 -6.44
N ASP A 231 -20.76 -0.77 -7.09
CA ASP A 231 -21.98 -0.27 -7.76
C ASP A 231 -22.09 -0.87 -9.16
N GLU A 232 -22.64 -2.09 -9.22
CA GLU A 232 -22.82 -2.82 -10.47
C GLU A 232 -23.69 -2.10 -11.49
N ASP A 233 -24.82 -1.57 -11.06
CA ASP A 233 -25.75 -0.85 -11.94
C ASP A 233 -25.14 0.47 -12.42
N GLY A 234 -24.45 1.17 -11.54
CA GLY A 234 -23.70 2.38 -11.87
C GLY A 234 -22.63 2.12 -12.92
N PHE A 235 -21.86 1.04 -12.76
CA PHE A 235 -20.82 0.65 -13.71
C PHE A 235 -21.38 0.29 -15.09
N ARG A 236 -22.47 -0.46 -15.17
CA ARG A 236 -23.15 -0.79 -16.45
C ARG A 236 -23.61 0.47 -17.17
N ARG A 237 -24.27 1.38 -16.46
CA ARG A 237 -24.69 2.68 -17.03
C ARG A 237 -23.50 3.50 -17.51
N TRP A 238 -22.46 3.66 -16.67
CA TRP A 238 -21.24 4.37 -17.04
C TRP A 238 -20.62 3.81 -18.32
N ASN A 239 -20.46 2.49 -18.40
CA ASN A 239 -19.85 1.85 -19.57
C ASN A 239 -20.68 2.01 -20.85
N SER A 240 -22.02 2.03 -20.74
CA SER A 240 -22.94 2.25 -21.86
C SER A 240 -22.93 3.70 -22.35
N ASP A 241 -22.86 4.64 -21.42
CA ASP A 241 -23.07 6.07 -21.70
C ASP A 241 -21.78 6.83 -22.02
N MET A 242 -20.62 6.20 -21.74
CA MET A 242 -19.30 6.79 -21.92
C MET A 242 -19.00 7.03 -23.40
N ALA A 243 -18.49 8.23 -23.71
CA ALA A 243 -18.11 8.59 -25.07
C ALA A 243 -16.90 7.76 -25.57
N PRO A 244 -16.90 7.26 -26.82
CA PRO A 244 -15.87 6.37 -27.34
C PRO A 244 -14.44 6.91 -27.22
N GLN A 245 -14.24 8.23 -27.30
CA GLN A 245 -12.92 8.84 -27.16
C GLN A 245 -12.30 8.65 -25.77
N CYS A 246 -13.11 8.32 -24.72
CA CYS A 246 -12.62 8.05 -23.38
C CYS A 246 -11.91 6.69 -23.28
N GLU A 247 -12.15 5.79 -24.23
CA GLU A 247 -11.43 4.50 -24.35
C GLU A 247 -9.94 4.64 -24.67
N GLU A 248 -9.48 5.83 -25.03
CA GLU A 248 -8.05 6.11 -25.15
C GLU A 248 -7.36 6.10 -23.78
N HIS A 249 -8.07 6.34 -22.68
CA HIS A 249 -7.52 6.36 -21.35
C HIS A 249 -7.31 4.93 -20.81
N PRO A 250 -6.08 4.58 -20.35
CA PRO A 250 -5.76 3.22 -19.90
C PRO A 250 -6.61 2.75 -18.71
N GLU A 251 -6.93 3.64 -17.77
CA GLU A 251 -7.71 3.30 -16.56
C GLU A 251 -9.17 2.89 -16.88
N VAL A 252 -9.72 3.31 -18.00
CA VAL A 252 -11.02 2.79 -18.48
C VAL A 252 -10.96 1.28 -18.70
N TRP A 253 -9.85 0.82 -19.29
CA TRP A 253 -9.63 -0.60 -19.54
C TRP A 253 -9.26 -1.36 -18.28
N ASN A 254 -8.56 -0.72 -17.36
CA ASN A 254 -8.30 -1.28 -16.02
C ASN A 254 -9.60 -1.51 -15.25
N ALA A 255 -10.48 -0.52 -15.21
CA ALA A 255 -11.78 -0.64 -14.55
C ALA A 255 -12.65 -1.76 -15.17
N ARG A 256 -12.64 -1.88 -16.50
CA ARG A 256 -13.30 -2.99 -17.21
C ARG A 256 -12.65 -4.33 -16.88
N GLY A 257 -11.32 -4.39 -16.82
CA GLY A 257 -10.56 -5.59 -16.45
C GLY A 257 -10.95 -6.09 -15.06
N LEU A 258 -10.96 -5.20 -14.05
CA LEU A 258 -11.42 -5.50 -12.70
C LEU A 258 -12.86 -6.01 -12.66
N TRP A 259 -13.75 -5.38 -13.43
CA TRP A 259 -15.14 -5.81 -13.54
C TRP A 259 -15.28 -7.24 -14.06
N TRP A 260 -14.48 -7.62 -15.07
CA TRP A 260 -14.54 -8.94 -15.68
C TRP A 260 -13.72 -10.01 -14.95
N GLN A 261 -12.77 -9.65 -14.09
CA GLN A 261 -11.74 -10.52 -13.53
C GLN A 261 -12.30 -11.83 -12.94
N ASN A 262 -13.35 -11.74 -12.14
CA ASN A 262 -13.99 -12.89 -11.51
C ASN A 262 -15.28 -13.36 -12.24
N ARG A 263 -15.57 -12.81 -13.44
CA ARG A 263 -16.77 -13.11 -14.23
C ARG A 263 -16.44 -13.82 -15.55
N ASP A 264 -15.46 -13.29 -16.28
CA ASP A 264 -14.99 -13.84 -17.56
C ASP A 264 -13.50 -13.53 -17.76
N ARG A 265 -12.67 -14.56 -17.60
CA ARG A 265 -11.21 -14.44 -17.70
C ARG A 265 -10.73 -13.93 -19.06
N ALA A 266 -11.37 -14.37 -20.16
CA ALA A 266 -11.02 -13.94 -21.51
C ALA A 266 -11.34 -12.45 -21.73
N ALA A 267 -12.48 -12.00 -21.24
CA ALA A 267 -12.90 -10.60 -21.26
C ALA A 267 -11.95 -9.73 -20.40
N ALA A 268 -11.61 -10.19 -19.21
CA ALA A 268 -10.64 -9.52 -18.34
C ALA A 268 -9.27 -9.38 -18.99
N LEU A 269 -8.73 -10.49 -19.53
CA LEU A 269 -7.44 -10.50 -20.22
C LEU A 269 -7.41 -9.51 -21.39
N ARG A 270 -8.47 -9.48 -22.21
CA ARG A 270 -8.57 -8.52 -23.30
C ARG A 270 -8.52 -7.07 -22.79
N CYS A 271 -9.23 -6.76 -21.72
CA CYS A 271 -9.23 -5.42 -21.14
C CYS A 271 -7.86 -5.02 -20.59
N TYR A 272 -7.20 -5.91 -19.86
CA TYR A 272 -5.86 -5.62 -19.32
C TYR A 272 -4.80 -5.48 -20.43
N LEU A 273 -4.87 -6.25 -21.52
CA LEU A 273 -4.01 -6.06 -22.68
C LEU A 273 -4.23 -4.69 -23.36
N GLU A 274 -5.48 -4.23 -23.45
CA GLU A 274 -5.79 -2.88 -23.96
C GLU A 274 -5.26 -1.77 -22.99
N CYS A 275 -5.30 -2.00 -21.67
CA CYS A 275 -4.68 -1.11 -20.70
C CYS A 275 -3.16 -1.09 -20.88
N CYS A 276 -2.52 -2.25 -20.90
CA CYS A 276 -1.06 -2.39 -21.03
C CYS A 276 -0.53 -1.75 -22.35
N ARG A 277 -1.28 -1.88 -23.44
CA ARG A 277 -0.90 -1.22 -24.73
C ARG A 277 -0.85 0.30 -24.61
N ARG A 278 -1.73 0.90 -23.81
CA ARG A 278 -1.79 2.36 -23.59
C ARG A 278 -0.85 2.82 -22.49
N ALA A 279 -0.66 1.98 -21.47
CA ALA A 279 0.18 2.23 -20.32
C ALA A 279 1.05 1.00 -19.99
N PRO A 280 2.13 0.75 -20.73
CA PRO A 280 2.96 -0.45 -20.56
C PRO A 280 3.62 -0.56 -19.17
N GLY A 281 3.68 0.53 -18.42
CA GLY A 281 4.19 0.57 -17.06
C GLY A 281 3.14 0.42 -15.98
N ASP A 282 1.91 0.04 -16.33
CA ASP A 282 0.86 -0.23 -15.35
C ASP A 282 1.11 -1.57 -14.65
N ALA A 283 1.34 -1.53 -13.32
CA ALA A 283 1.67 -2.72 -12.53
C ALA A 283 0.49 -3.68 -12.46
N GLN A 284 -0.72 -3.16 -12.27
CA GLN A 284 -1.94 -3.96 -12.19
C GLN A 284 -2.15 -4.75 -13.48
N ALA A 285 -2.10 -4.07 -14.63
CA ALA A 285 -2.29 -4.74 -15.92
C ALA A 285 -1.24 -5.83 -16.16
N ASN A 286 0.05 -5.56 -15.90
CA ASN A 286 1.10 -6.55 -16.06
C ASN A 286 0.91 -7.76 -15.13
N LEU A 287 0.56 -7.57 -13.86
CA LEU A 287 0.27 -8.66 -12.92
C LEU A 287 -0.92 -9.49 -13.41
N GLN A 288 -2.05 -8.85 -13.69
CA GLN A 288 -3.28 -9.54 -14.05
C GLN A 288 -3.16 -10.28 -15.40
N ILE A 289 -2.48 -9.71 -16.38
CA ILE A 289 -2.17 -10.40 -17.63
C ILE A 289 -1.35 -11.67 -17.35
N SER A 290 -0.33 -11.58 -16.51
CA SER A 290 0.52 -12.74 -16.20
C SER A 290 -0.28 -13.87 -15.54
N LEU A 291 -1.12 -13.56 -14.56
CA LEU A 291 -1.96 -14.54 -13.86
C LEU A 291 -2.98 -15.20 -14.80
N LEU A 292 -3.67 -14.39 -15.60
CA LEU A 292 -4.68 -14.88 -16.54
C LEU A 292 -4.06 -15.74 -17.66
N LEU A 293 -2.88 -15.37 -18.16
CA LEU A 293 -2.17 -16.16 -19.17
C LEU A 293 -1.69 -17.50 -18.63
N ASP A 294 -1.16 -17.54 -17.40
CA ASP A 294 -0.78 -18.82 -16.76
C ASP A 294 -1.99 -19.74 -16.57
N GLN A 295 -3.13 -19.20 -16.15
CA GLN A 295 -4.37 -19.97 -15.96
C GLN A 295 -4.92 -20.59 -17.26
N ILE A 296 -4.61 -20.02 -18.43
CA ILE A 296 -5.00 -20.56 -19.73
C ILE A 296 -3.88 -21.35 -20.42
N GLY A 297 -2.72 -21.52 -19.75
CA GLY A 297 -1.59 -22.34 -20.24
C GLY A 297 -0.58 -21.59 -21.11
N GLU A 298 -0.70 -20.25 -21.26
CA GLU A 298 0.23 -19.41 -22.04
C GLU A 298 1.43 -18.95 -21.20
N SER A 299 2.09 -19.87 -20.49
CA SER A 299 3.11 -19.57 -19.47
C SER A 299 4.34 -18.84 -20.01
N ALA A 300 4.71 -19.04 -21.29
CA ALA A 300 5.82 -18.30 -21.90
C ALA A 300 5.52 -16.80 -21.99
N ALA A 301 4.32 -16.43 -22.45
CA ALA A 301 3.87 -15.04 -22.49
C ALA A 301 3.66 -14.49 -21.06
N ALA A 302 3.06 -15.27 -20.16
CA ALA A 302 2.87 -14.93 -18.77
C ALA A 302 4.17 -14.52 -18.08
N SER A 303 5.26 -15.25 -18.32
CA SER A 303 6.57 -14.97 -17.70
C SER A 303 7.13 -13.59 -18.08
N VAL A 304 6.83 -13.09 -19.28
CA VAL A 304 7.26 -11.75 -19.72
C VAL A 304 6.55 -10.67 -18.92
N PHE A 305 5.24 -10.77 -18.76
CA PHE A 305 4.45 -9.78 -18.01
C PHE A 305 4.74 -9.84 -16.51
N ARG A 306 5.01 -11.05 -15.96
CA ARG A 306 5.44 -11.22 -14.58
C ARG A 306 6.78 -10.54 -14.30
N ALA A 307 7.78 -10.81 -15.12
CA ALA A 307 9.08 -10.16 -14.99
C ALA A 307 8.96 -8.63 -15.08
N ARG A 308 8.07 -8.12 -15.93
CA ARG A 308 7.80 -6.67 -16.01
C ARG A 308 7.13 -6.14 -14.75
N PHE A 309 6.16 -6.85 -14.19
CA PHE A 309 5.54 -6.47 -12.92
C PHE A 309 6.58 -6.38 -11.79
N GLU A 310 7.44 -7.38 -11.65
CA GLU A 310 8.52 -7.39 -10.66
C GLU A 310 9.50 -6.22 -10.86
N GLN A 311 9.90 -5.95 -12.10
CA GLN A 311 10.75 -4.82 -12.43
C GLN A 311 10.08 -3.46 -12.14
N ILE A 312 8.79 -3.32 -12.44
CA ILE A 312 8.02 -2.11 -12.15
C ILE A 312 7.92 -1.90 -10.63
N SER A 313 7.67 -2.95 -9.87
CA SER A 313 7.58 -2.91 -8.41
C SER A 313 8.92 -2.52 -7.78
N ALA A 314 10.00 -3.19 -8.20
CA ALA A 314 11.37 -2.87 -7.76
C ALA A 314 11.75 -1.41 -8.12
N TYR A 315 11.39 -0.96 -9.31
CA TYR A 315 11.63 0.42 -9.73
C TYR A 315 10.90 1.44 -8.85
N ARG A 316 9.62 1.21 -8.56
CA ARG A 316 8.82 2.06 -7.67
C ARG A 316 9.41 2.16 -6.27
N ASP A 317 9.96 1.08 -5.74
CA ASP A 317 10.61 1.09 -4.43
C ASP A 317 11.87 1.96 -4.39
N LEU A 318 12.68 1.94 -5.47
CA LEU A 318 13.82 2.85 -5.58
C LEU A 318 13.37 4.31 -5.64
N ILE A 319 12.32 4.62 -6.42
CA ILE A 319 11.78 5.98 -6.51
C ILE A 319 11.20 6.44 -5.16
N ARG A 320 10.55 5.55 -4.44
CA ARG A 320 10.07 5.81 -3.07
C ARG A 320 11.21 6.13 -2.12
N ALA A 321 12.34 5.40 -2.21
CA ALA A 321 13.54 5.68 -1.41
C ALA A 321 14.10 7.08 -1.69
N VAL A 322 14.15 7.51 -2.94
CA VAL A 322 14.55 8.87 -3.29
C VAL A 322 13.56 9.90 -2.74
N ARG A 323 12.27 9.69 -2.94
CA ARG A 323 11.22 10.64 -2.54
C ARG A 323 11.14 10.85 -1.03
N GLU A 324 11.18 9.77 -0.27
CA GLU A 324 10.92 9.79 1.17
C GLU A 324 12.17 10.00 2.01
N ARG A 325 13.31 9.47 1.56
CA ARG A 325 14.56 9.49 2.32
C ARG A 325 15.66 10.34 1.67
N ASN A 326 15.40 10.92 0.50
CA ASN A 326 16.39 11.60 -0.34
C ASN A 326 17.61 10.70 -0.64
N ASP A 327 17.38 9.40 -0.76
CA ASP A 327 18.43 8.42 -1.01
C ASP A 327 18.79 8.39 -2.49
N LEU A 328 19.72 9.24 -2.89
CA LEU A 328 20.21 9.31 -4.25
C LEU A 328 21.23 8.21 -4.59
N SER A 329 21.65 7.39 -3.62
CA SER A 329 22.59 6.27 -3.87
C SER A 329 22.02 5.21 -4.81
N VAL A 330 20.69 5.14 -4.92
CA VAL A 330 19.96 4.18 -5.77
C VAL A 330 19.81 4.66 -7.24
N ALA A 331 20.25 5.87 -7.60
CA ALA A 331 19.97 6.49 -8.90
C ALA A 331 20.47 5.65 -10.09
N LEU A 332 21.66 5.06 -9.99
CA LEU A 332 22.18 4.20 -11.05
C LEU A 332 21.35 2.93 -11.25
N LYS A 333 20.90 2.31 -10.16
CA LYS A 333 20.02 1.13 -10.21
C LYS A 333 18.67 1.50 -10.83
N ALA A 334 18.13 2.67 -10.48
CA ALA A 334 16.91 3.18 -11.08
C ALA A 334 17.07 3.43 -12.60
N ALA A 335 18.23 3.97 -13.04
CA ALA A 335 18.52 4.14 -14.46
C ALA A 335 18.50 2.82 -15.24
N HIS A 336 19.13 1.78 -14.70
CA HIS A 336 19.17 0.46 -15.33
C HIS A 336 17.79 -0.20 -15.40
N LEU A 337 16.99 -0.13 -14.32
CA LEU A 337 15.62 -0.65 -14.35
C LEU A 337 14.72 0.12 -15.33
N ALA A 338 14.84 1.44 -15.40
CA ALA A 338 14.13 2.23 -16.39
C ALA A 338 14.50 1.86 -17.83
N GLU A 339 15.78 1.55 -18.09
CA GLU A 339 16.24 1.05 -19.38
C GLU A 339 15.63 -0.32 -19.71
N GLN A 340 15.66 -1.27 -18.76
CA GLN A 340 15.04 -2.60 -18.93
C GLN A 340 13.54 -2.50 -19.17
N LEU A 341 12.87 -1.58 -18.50
CA LEU A 341 11.45 -1.28 -18.69
C LEU A 341 11.16 -0.52 -19.99
N GLN A 342 12.20 -0.21 -20.79
CA GLN A 342 12.09 0.55 -22.03
C GLN A 342 11.49 1.95 -21.81
N ARG A 343 11.96 2.66 -20.77
CA ARG A 343 11.56 4.02 -20.40
C ARG A 343 12.73 4.99 -20.57
N PRO A 344 12.98 5.44 -21.79
CA PRO A 344 14.23 6.14 -22.15
C PRO A 344 14.45 7.47 -21.44
N ALA A 345 13.39 8.27 -21.30
CA ALA A 345 13.48 9.57 -20.62
C ALA A 345 13.86 9.42 -19.14
N GLU A 346 13.28 8.42 -18.48
CA GLU A 346 13.57 8.10 -17.09
C GLU A 346 14.98 7.53 -16.93
N ALA A 347 15.39 6.60 -17.80
CA ALA A 347 16.74 6.03 -17.79
C ALA A 347 17.81 7.13 -17.92
N LEU A 348 17.62 8.06 -18.86
CA LEU A 348 18.51 9.19 -19.03
C LEU A 348 18.51 10.13 -17.81
N GLY A 349 17.33 10.46 -17.30
CA GLY A 349 17.19 11.34 -16.14
C GLY A 349 17.90 10.77 -14.90
N TRP A 350 17.66 9.50 -14.57
CA TRP A 350 18.31 8.83 -13.43
C TRP A 350 19.81 8.64 -13.64
N CYS A 351 20.25 8.34 -14.87
CA CYS A 351 21.68 8.28 -15.17
C CYS A 351 22.37 9.64 -14.99
N ARG A 352 21.69 10.75 -15.31
CA ARG A 352 22.18 12.11 -15.06
C ARG A 352 22.34 12.38 -13.56
N VAL A 353 21.36 12.00 -12.76
CA VAL A 353 21.45 12.09 -11.30
C VAL A 353 22.62 11.24 -10.79
N ALA A 354 22.75 9.99 -11.24
CA ALA A 354 23.85 9.11 -10.87
C ALA A 354 25.23 9.70 -11.25
N LEU A 355 25.34 10.34 -12.42
CA LEU A 355 26.56 11.01 -12.86
C LEU A 355 26.92 12.20 -11.95
N GLN A 356 25.95 13.03 -11.58
CA GLN A 356 26.14 14.16 -10.67
C GLN A 356 26.63 13.73 -9.29
N HIS A 357 26.25 12.51 -8.85
CA HIS A 357 26.66 11.93 -7.58
C HIS A 357 27.84 10.94 -7.68
N GLY A 358 28.53 10.88 -8.81
CA GLY A 358 29.74 10.08 -8.99
C GLY A 358 29.52 8.57 -9.04
N GLN A 359 28.28 8.10 -9.26
CA GLN A 359 27.94 6.67 -9.30
C GLN A 359 28.17 6.03 -10.67
N THR A 360 28.32 6.83 -11.72
CA THR A 360 28.51 6.34 -13.07
C THR A 360 29.48 7.23 -13.85
N THR A 361 29.79 6.85 -15.10
CA THR A 361 30.75 7.52 -15.96
C THR A 361 30.05 8.38 -17.03
N ARG A 362 30.76 9.40 -17.49
CA ARG A 362 30.30 10.21 -18.64
C ARG A 362 30.03 9.36 -19.88
N LYS A 363 30.78 8.30 -20.11
CA LYS A 363 30.61 7.36 -21.22
C LYS A 363 29.25 6.64 -21.15
N GLU A 364 28.82 6.20 -19.97
CA GLU A 364 27.53 5.56 -19.79
C GLU A 364 26.38 6.55 -20.04
N PHE A 365 26.50 7.76 -19.54
CA PHE A 365 25.53 8.82 -19.84
C PHE A 365 25.43 9.12 -21.35
N GLU A 366 26.56 9.17 -22.06
CA GLU A 366 26.59 9.38 -23.52
C GLU A 366 25.97 8.20 -24.28
N ARG A 367 26.14 6.96 -23.80
CA ARG A 367 25.47 5.76 -24.32
C ARG A 367 23.94 5.88 -24.21
N LEU A 368 23.41 6.18 -23.06
CA LEU A 368 21.97 6.35 -22.87
C LEU A 368 21.41 7.54 -23.61
N SER A 369 22.19 8.63 -23.71
CA SER A 369 21.82 9.81 -24.49
C SER A 369 21.75 9.52 -26.00
N SER A 370 22.63 8.67 -26.54
CA SER A 370 22.59 8.27 -27.97
C SER A 370 21.37 7.40 -28.27
N LEU A 371 20.99 6.49 -27.39
CA LEU A 371 19.76 5.70 -27.51
C LEU A 371 18.51 6.58 -27.58
N GLN A 372 18.51 7.70 -26.86
CA GLN A 372 17.40 8.63 -26.88
C GLN A 372 17.18 9.24 -28.29
N THR A 373 18.22 9.46 -29.07
CA THR A 373 18.10 10.01 -30.42
C THR A 373 17.29 9.06 -31.34
N GLU A 374 17.39 7.76 -31.10
CA GLU A 374 16.60 6.75 -31.80
C GLU A 374 15.13 6.75 -31.32
N TRP A 375 14.87 7.27 -30.11
CA TRP A 375 13.58 7.27 -29.44
C TRP A 375 12.83 8.61 -29.45
N GLN A 376 13.31 9.60 -30.20
CA GLN A 376 12.75 10.98 -30.24
C GLN A 376 11.26 11.07 -30.66
N THR A 377 10.70 9.99 -31.17
CA THR A 377 9.27 9.91 -31.56
C THR A 377 8.45 9.10 -30.55
N VAL A 378 9.06 8.59 -29.47
CA VAL A 378 8.43 7.60 -28.63
C VAL A 378 7.85 8.22 -27.37
N ALA A 379 6.62 7.84 -27.14
CA ALA A 379 5.91 7.93 -25.89
C ALA A 379 6.75 7.39 -24.68
N VAL A 380 6.22 7.55 -23.50
CA VAL A 380 6.80 7.22 -22.18
C VAL A 380 7.44 5.81 -22.11
N SER A 381 7.03 4.84 -22.93
CA SER A 381 7.63 3.52 -23.05
C SER A 381 7.48 2.98 -24.47
N SER A 382 8.45 2.16 -24.93
CA SER A 382 8.42 1.50 -26.24
C SER A 382 7.93 0.04 -26.19
N PHE A 383 7.54 -0.48 -25.04
CA PHE A 383 7.04 -1.85 -24.91
C PHE A 383 5.68 -2.00 -25.62
N ASP A 384 5.61 -3.01 -26.51
CA ASP A 384 4.38 -3.39 -27.20
C ASP A 384 3.93 -4.78 -26.73
N PRO A 385 2.81 -4.90 -26.03
CA PRO A 385 2.29 -6.19 -25.59
C PRO A 385 1.89 -7.12 -26.76
N ASP A 386 1.53 -6.57 -27.93
CA ASP A 386 1.19 -7.38 -29.12
C ASP A 386 2.40 -8.11 -29.69
N GLY A 387 3.61 -7.64 -29.39
CA GLY A 387 4.83 -8.38 -29.69
C GLY A 387 5.06 -9.64 -28.83
N VAL A 388 4.34 -9.75 -27.71
CA VAL A 388 4.38 -10.90 -26.81
C VAL A 388 3.24 -11.85 -27.09
N ILE A 389 2.01 -11.32 -27.20
CA ILE A 389 0.80 -12.12 -27.45
C ILE A 389 -0.23 -11.26 -28.23
N ASP A 390 -0.83 -11.85 -29.27
CA ASP A 390 -1.85 -11.16 -30.05
C ASP A 390 -3.16 -11.04 -29.26
N ARG A 391 -3.47 -9.81 -28.81
CA ARG A 391 -4.69 -9.54 -28.03
C ARG A 391 -5.99 -9.77 -28.82
N HIS A 392 -5.94 -9.80 -30.17
CA HIS A 392 -7.11 -10.02 -31.01
C HIS A 392 -7.66 -11.46 -30.98
N GLN A 393 -6.94 -12.38 -30.33
CA GLN A 393 -7.45 -13.71 -30.02
C GLN A 393 -8.69 -13.66 -29.09
N TRP A 394 -8.84 -12.58 -28.33
CA TRP A 394 -10.00 -12.35 -27.47
C TRP A 394 -10.81 -11.15 -27.98
N SER A 395 -12.13 -11.31 -28.03
CA SER A 395 -13.02 -10.23 -28.43
C SER A 395 -13.08 -9.12 -27.36
N VAL A 396 -13.35 -7.89 -27.79
CA VAL A 396 -13.69 -6.82 -26.83
C VAL A 396 -15.03 -7.16 -26.16
N PRO A 397 -15.09 -7.26 -24.83
CA PRO A 397 -16.32 -7.66 -24.15
C PRO A 397 -17.40 -6.58 -24.26
N THR A 398 -18.65 -7.02 -24.48
CA THR A 398 -19.82 -6.18 -24.39
C THR A 398 -20.58 -6.49 -23.10
N LEU A 399 -21.02 -5.45 -22.39
CA LEU A 399 -21.73 -5.61 -21.11
C LEU A 399 -23.22 -5.96 -21.27
N ASP A 400 -23.71 -6.08 -22.51
CA ASP A 400 -25.11 -6.43 -22.83
C ASP A 400 -25.41 -7.92 -22.62
N GLN A 401 -24.43 -8.75 -22.37
CA GLN A 401 -24.68 -10.14 -22.01
C GLN A 401 -25.28 -10.16 -20.60
N THR A 402 -26.52 -10.59 -20.51
CA THR A 402 -27.12 -10.99 -19.24
C THR A 402 -26.28 -12.12 -18.67
N LEU A 403 -25.31 -11.76 -17.81
CA LEU A 403 -24.70 -12.75 -16.96
C LEU A 403 -25.85 -13.45 -16.21
N PRO A 404 -25.84 -14.77 -16.07
CA PRO A 404 -26.84 -15.43 -15.26
C PRO A 404 -26.84 -14.71 -13.91
N ASP A 405 -28.02 -14.24 -13.50
CA ASP A 405 -28.19 -13.78 -12.13
C ASP A 405 -27.52 -14.81 -11.24
N THR A 406 -26.43 -14.42 -10.59
CA THR A 406 -25.93 -15.17 -9.43
C THR A 406 -27.10 -15.08 -8.47
N GLN A 407 -27.89 -16.14 -8.45
CA GLN A 407 -29.19 -16.24 -7.79
C GLN A 407 -29.06 -15.53 -6.46
N SER A 408 -29.84 -14.48 -6.27
CA SER A 408 -30.15 -13.94 -4.97
C SER A 408 -30.45 -15.17 -4.09
N ALA A 409 -29.47 -15.58 -3.31
CA ALA A 409 -29.64 -16.63 -2.34
C ALA A 409 -30.82 -16.15 -1.48
N ALA A 410 -31.92 -16.87 -1.59
CA ALA A 410 -33.09 -16.60 -0.77
C ALA A 410 -32.57 -16.47 0.65
N SER A 411 -32.69 -15.27 1.22
CA SER A 411 -32.21 -14.99 2.58
C SER A 411 -32.96 -15.91 3.54
N ARG A 412 -32.40 -17.07 3.80
CA ARG A 412 -32.79 -17.83 4.96
C ARG A 412 -32.45 -16.92 6.13
N SER A 413 -33.44 -16.61 6.94
CA SER A 413 -33.28 -15.82 8.16
C SER A 413 -32.53 -16.69 9.18
N PHE A 414 -31.22 -16.77 9.05
CA PHE A 414 -30.35 -17.36 10.07
C PHE A 414 -30.16 -16.37 11.22
N GLY A 415 -29.89 -16.89 12.39
CA GLY A 415 -29.66 -16.09 13.59
C GLY A 415 -28.41 -15.21 13.44
N ILE A 416 -28.48 -13.98 13.96
CA ILE A 416 -27.26 -13.18 14.09
C ILE A 416 -26.50 -13.72 15.29
N PRO A 417 -25.19 -14.09 15.15
CA PRO A 417 -24.41 -14.58 16.26
C PRO A 417 -24.35 -13.54 17.39
N ARG A 418 -24.45 -13.99 18.62
CA ARG A 418 -24.33 -13.12 19.79
C ARG A 418 -23.19 -13.60 20.66
N PHE A 419 -22.26 -12.74 20.91
CA PHE A 419 -21.12 -13.01 21.77
C PHE A 419 -21.30 -12.34 23.13
N ARG A 420 -20.80 -13.02 24.15
CA ARG A 420 -20.72 -12.49 25.51
C ARG A 420 -19.28 -12.60 25.99
N ASN A 421 -18.71 -11.50 26.42
CA ASN A 421 -17.43 -11.55 27.13
C ASN A 421 -17.59 -12.28 28.46
N ILE A 422 -16.87 -13.37 28.63
CA ILE A 422 -16.88 -14.20 29.84
C ILE A 422 -15.55 -14.14 30.60
N THR A 423 -14.59 -13.35 30.15
CA THR A 423 -13.23 -13.24 30.70
C THR A 423 -13.23 -13.13 32.23
N ASP A 424 -13.94 -12.13 32.77
CA ASP A 424 -14.06 -11.93 34.22
C ASP A 424 -14.82 -13.09 34.91
N THR A 425 -15.80 -13.68 34.21
CA THR A 425 -16.65 -14.74 34.77
C THR A 425 -15.87 -16.02 34.98
N ILE A 426 -14.99 -16.36 34.04
CA ILE A 426 -14.16 -17.58 34.11
C ILE A 426 -12.83 -17.34 34.84
N GLY A 427 -12.51 -16.09 35.20
CA GLY A 427 -11.27 -15.76 35.88
C GLY A 427 -10.03 -15.69 34.97
N LEU A 428 -10.22 -15.49 33.65
CA LEU A 428 -9.13 -15.29 32.69
C LEU A 428 -8.62 -13.85 32.82
N ASN A 429 -7.57 -13.64 33.60
CA ASN A 429 -7.04 -12.31 33.88
C ASN A 429 -5.62 -12.19 33.34
N PHE A 430 -5.50 -11.69 32.09
CA PHE A 430 -4.26 -11.46 31.40
C PHE A 430 -4.28 -10.08 30.73
N GLU A 431 -3.19 -9.34 30.85
CA GLU A 431 -2.97 -8.10 30.13
C GLU A 431 -1.53 -8.11 29.56
N TYR A 432 -1.40 -7.97 28.25
CA TYR A 432 -0.09 -7.91 27.60
C TYR A 432 0.63 -6.60 27.94
N PHE A 433 1.86 -6.71 28.38
CA PHE A 433 2.74 -5.58 28.70
C PHE A 433 3.74 -5.34 27.57
N ASN A 434 3.70 -4.19 26.95
CA ASN A 434 4.50 -3.83 25.77
C ASN A 434 5.60 -2.80 26.06
N SER A 435 6.36 -2.96 27.12
CA SER A 435 7.48 -2.08 27.54
C SER A 435 7.13 -0.71 28.09
N VAL A 436 5.88 -0.28 28.01
CA VAL A 436 5.48 1.05 28.46
C VAL A 436 4.35 0.97 29.47
N GLU A 437 4.40 1.80 30.50
CA GLU A 437 3.30 1.93 31.44
C GLU A 437 2.05 2.50 30.78
N LYS A 438 0.88 2.09 31.26
CA LYS A 438 -0.41 2.49 30.73
C LYS A 438 -0.55 4.02 30.68
N GLY A 439 -0.81 4.55 29.49
CA GLY A 439 -0.91 5.99 29.24
C GLY A 439 0.39 6.67 28.84
N THR A 440 1.50 5.95 28.78
CA THR A 440 2.74 6.42 28.18
C THR A 440 2.67 6.30 26.65
N ARG A 441 3.36 7.20 25.94
CA ARG A 441 3.40 7.17 24.50
C ARG A 441 4.31 6.03 24.01
N LEU A 442 3.85 5.32 22.98
CA LEU A 442 4.67 4.33 22.27
C LEU A 442 5.69 5.07 21.39
N GLU A 443 6.97 4.77 21.54
CA GLU A 443 8.06 5.51 20.87
C GLU A 443 8.95 4.62 20.00
N PHE A 444 8.91 3.31 20.21
CA PHE A 444 9.76 2.34 19.51
C PHE A 444 8.94 1.28 18.79
N LEU A 445 9.48 0.71 17.72
CA LEU A 445 8.79 -0.29 16.91
C LEU A 445 8.36 -1.52 17.73
N HIS A 446 9.21 -2.02 18.63
CA HIS A 446 8.88 -3.18 19.46
C HIS A 446 7.72 -2.95 20.44
N THR A 447 7.41 -1.69 20.77
CA THR A 447 6.32 -1.36 21.71
C THR A 447 4.93 -1.34 21.07
N VAL A 448 4.84 -1.46 19.74
CA VAL A 448 3.55 -1.41 19.02
C VAL A 448 3.03 -2.79 18.61
N ASN A 449 3.86 -3.83 18.71
CA ASN A 449 3.44 -5.20 18.44
C ASN A 449 2.85 -5.84 19.69
N GLY A 450 1.91 -6.75 19.50
CA GLY A 450 1.29 -7.54 20.56
C GLY A 450 1.97 -8.90 20.75
N GLY A 451 1.48 -9.69 21.69
CA GLY A 451 1.87 -11.07 21.91
C GLY A 451 0.97 -12.06 21.17
N GLY A 452 1.38 -13.32 21.20
CA GLY A 452 0.65 -14.45 20.65
C GLY A 452 -0.22 -15.15 21.69
N VAL A 453 -1.14 -15.97 21.20
CA VAL A 453 -1.95 -16.88 21.99
C VAL A 453 -2.02 -18.22 21.30
N ALA A 454 -1.92 -19.30 22.08
CA ALA A 454 -2.14 -20.67 21.60
C ALA A 454 -3.23 -21.36 22.43
N ALA A 455 -4.01 -22.22 21.78
CA ALA A 455 -4.91 -23.15 22.41
C ALA A 455 -4.25 -24.53 22.43
N VAL A 456 -4.12 -25.13 23.60
CA VAL A 456 -3.39 -26.38 23.82
C VAL A 456 -4.11 -27.21 24.90
N ASP A 457 -4.33 -28.49 24.65
CA ASP A 457 -4.76 -29.43 25.68
C ASP A 457 -3.52 -30.05 26.33
N PHE A 458 -2.91 -29.31 27.28
CA PHE A 458 -1.58 -29.67 27.79
C PHE A 458 -1.61 -30.81 28.78
N ASP A 459 -2.75 -31.05 29.42
CA ASP A 459 -2.89 -32.11 30.43
C ASP A 459 -3.79 -33.27 29.99
N GLY A 460 -4.25 -33.27 28.72
CA GLY A 460 -4.97 -34.39 28.09
C GLY A 460 -6.41 -34.56 28.62
N ASP A 461 -7.02 -33.51 29.21
CA ASP A 461 -8.37 -33.56 29.75
C ASP A 461 -9.47 -33.27 28.70
N SER A 462 -9.10 -33.05 27.46
CA SER A 462 -9.94 -32.73 26.29
C SER A 462 -10.59 -31.36 26.34
N TRP A 463 -10.17 -30.49 27.23
CA TRP A 463 -10.53 -29.08 27.22
C TRP A 463 -9.33 -28.23 26.79
N PRO A 464 -9.45 -27.41 25.72
CA PRO A 464 -8.34 -26.59 25.30
C PRO A 464 -7.99 -25.53 26.35
N ASP A 465 -6.74 -25.51 26.74
CA ASP A 465 -6.14 -24.51 27.61
C ASP A 465 -5.60 -23.33 26.80
N LEU A 466 -5.22 -22.25 27.45
CA LEU A 466 -4.75 -21.05 26.77
C LEU A 466 -3.34 -20.66 27.24
N PHE A 467 -2.43 -20.54 26.31
CA PHE A 467 -1.10 -20.01 26.56
C PHE A 467 -0.98 -18.62 25.92
N PHE A 468 -0.50 -17.65 26.69
CA PHE A 468 -0.28 -16.27 26.25
C PHE A 468 1.19 -15.92 26.39
N THR A 469 1.77 -15.38 25.31
CA THR A 469 3.11 -14.77 25.40
C THR A 469 3.04 -13.39 26.01
N GLN A 470 4.11 -12.97 26.70
CA GLN A 470 4.18 -11.70 27.41
C GLN A 470 5.35 -10.87 26.93
N GLY A 471 5.18 -9.56 26.84
CA GLY A 471 6.25 -8.60 26.58
C GLY A 471 7.07 -8.27 27.82
N ALA A 472 8.14 -7.52 27.65
CA ALA A 472 9.06 -7.11 28.70
C ALA A 472 9.39 -5.61 28.61
N TYR A 473 10.14 -5.06 29.55
CA TYR A 473 10.52 -3.62 29.54
C TYR A 473 11.38 -3.22 28.36
N SER A 474 12.31 -4.02 27.96
CA SER A 474 13.15 -3.79 26.77
C SER A 474 13.82 -5.08 26.35
N PRO A 475 13.90 -5.37 25.05
CA PRO A 475 14.64 -6.53 24.55
C PRO A 475 16.13 -6.53 24.95
N GLU A 476 16.75 -5.35 25.08
CA GLU A 476 18.15 -5.21 25.47
C GLU A 476 18.42 -5.49 26.97
N GLN A 477 17.38 -5.44 27.81
CA GLN A 477 17.51 -5.59 29.26
C GLN A 477 17.15 -6.99 29.76
N LEU A 478 16.87 -7.91 28.87
CA LEU A 478 16.55 -9.29 29.22
C LEU A 478 17.82 -10.03 29.72
N PRO A 479 17.75 -10.83 30.75
CA PRO A 479 16.61 -11.26 31.59
C PRO A 479 16.50 -10.54 32.95
N ARG A 480 16.82 -9.27 33.07
CA ARG A 480 16.91 -8.57 34.37
C ARG A 480 15.54 -8.30 35.04
N ASN A 481 14.47 -8.49 34.33
CA ASN A 481 13.12 -8.24 34.83
C ASN A 481 12.28 -9.52 34.80
N THR A 482 11.89 -9.99 35.96
CA THR A 482 11.05 -11.17 36.17
C THR A 482 9.63 -10.83 36.61
N THR A 483 9.16 -9.62 36.32
CA THR A 483 7.84 -9.14 36.72
C THR A 483 6.74 -9.61 35.78
N TYR A 484 7.03 -9.68 34.50
CA TYR A 484 6.08 -10.04 33.45
C TYR A 484 6.55 -11.37 32.84
N SER A 485 5.70 -12.39 32.86
CA SER A 485 5.98 -13.71 32.30
C SER A 485 4.87 -14.14 31.37
N ASP A 486 5.22 -15.00 30.44
CA ASP A 486 4.24 -15.77 29.69
C ASP A 486 3.30 -16.51 30.66
N THR A 487 2.07 -16.77 30.24
CA THR A 487 1.06 -17.29 31.17
C THR A 487 0.27 -18.43 30.55
N LEU A 488 0.21 -19.56 31.27
CA LEU A 488 -0.62 -20.72 30.95
C LEU A 488 -1.84 -20.76 31.86
N PHE A 489 -3.01 -20.69 31.22
CA PHE A 489 -4.31 -20.86 31.90
C PHE A 489 -4.88 -22.22 31.62
N ARG A 490 -5.08 -23.02 32.66
CA ARG A 490 -5.83 -24.28 32.58
C ARG A 490 -7.34 -24.00 32.51
N ASN A 491 -7.99 -24.60 31.52
CA ASN A 491 -9.43 -24.53 31.33
C ASN A 491 -10.14 -25.64 32.17
N LEU A 492 -10.90 -25.26 33.12
CA LEU A 492 -11.64 -26.18 33.96
C LEU A 492 -13.08 -26.32 33.43
N ASN A 493 -13.25 -27.22 32.45
CA ASN A 493 -14.54 -27.60 31.84
C ASN A 493 -15.32 -26.42 31.20
N GLY A 494 -14.65 -25.37 30.75
CA GLY A 494 -15.28 -24.16 30.18
C GLY A 494 -15.89 -23.20 31.20
N ASP A 495 -15.89 -23.55 32.50
CA ASP A 495 -16.51 -22.75 33.56
C ASP A 495 -15.50 -21.83 34.25
N ARG A 496 -14.22 -22.18 34.25
CA ARG A 496 -13.18 -21.45 34.97
C ARG A 496 -11.82 -21.61 34.28
N ALA A 497 -11.05 -20.52 34.23
CA ALA A 497 -9.64 -20.53 33.87
C ALA A 497 -8.79 -20.35 35.13
N SER A 498 -7.72 -21.11 35.27
CA SER A 498 -6.79 -21.02 36.40
C SER A 498 -5.37 -20.85 35.91
N ASP A 499 -4.69 -19.79 36.35
CA ASP A 499 -3.25 -19.59 36.08
C ASP A 499 -2.47 -20.74 36.74
N VAL A 500 -1.84 -21.56 35.91
CA VAL A 500 -1.02 -22.70 36.32
C VAL A 500 0.45 -22.54 35.93
N THR A 501 0.84 -21.41 35.38
CA THR A 501 2.15 -21.11 34.82
C THR A 501 3.30 -21.59 35.70
N ARG A 502 3.27 -21.19 36.97
CA ARG A 502 4.33 -21.53 37.93
C ARG A 502 4.30 -23.01 38.33
N VAL A 503 3.13 -23.58 38.45
CA VAL A 503 2.96 -24.99 38.83
C VAL A 503 3.38 -25.89 37.68
N ALA A 504 3.08 -25.48 36.46
CA ALA A 504 3.49 -26.13 35.24
C ALA A 504 5.01 -25.98 34.93
N GLY A 505 5.77 -25.22 35.71
CA GLY A 505 7.21 -25.07 35.55
C GLY A 505 7.63 -24.08 34.45
N ILE A 506 6.68 -23.35 33.88
CA ILE A 506 7.00 -22.34 32.85
C ILE A 506 7.60 -21.10 33.52
N THR A 507 8.80 -20.73 33.10
CA THR A 507 9.52 -19.55 33.61
C THR A 507 10.15 -18.78 32.44
N GLU A 508 9.31 -18.15 31.64
CA GLU A 508 9.71 -17.35 30.49
C GLU A 508 9.46 -15.86 30.75
N PHE A 509 10.48 -15.03 30.58
CA PHE A 509 10.48 -13.60 30.78
C PHE A 509 11.05 -12.86 29.59
N GLY A 510 11.06 -13.48 28.42
CA GLY A 510 11.48 -12.90 27.15
C GLY A 510 10.55 -11.79 26.69
N TYR A 511 10.78 -11.29 25.51
CA TYR A 511 9.87 -10.37 24.83
C TYR A 511 9.05 -11.16 23.82
N GLY A 512 8.01 -11.84 24.32
CA GLY A 512 7.16 -12.73 23.52
C GLY A 512 6.37 -12.00 22.44
N GLN A 513 6.37 -12.58 21.24
CA GLN A 513 5.65 -12.07 20.07
C GLN A 513 4.61 -13.08 19.58
N GLY A 514 5.02 -14.29 19.29
CA GLY A 514 4.16 -15.37 18.82
C GLY A 514 4.41 -16.67 19.59
N CYS A 515 3.56 -17.66 19.39
CA CYS A 515 3.77 -19.00 19.89
C CYS A 515 3.10 -20.03 18.97
N THR A 516 3.64 -21.25 18.99
CA THR A 516 3.04 -22.41 18.33
C THR A 516 3.09 -23.60 19.27
N VAL A 517 2.18 -24.54 19.05
CA VAL A 517 2.10 -25.78 19.82
C VAL A 517 2.15 -26.99 18.89
N GLY A 518 2.77 -28.06 19.35
CA GLY A 518 2.89 -29.32 18.61
C GLY A 518 3.73 -30.31 19.37
N ASP A 519 3.61 -31.56 19.04
CA ASP A 519 4.40 -32.69 19.60
C ASP A 519 5.69 -32.81 18.78
N PHE A 520 6.79 -32.11 19.20
CA PHE A 520 8.01 -32.06 18.42
C PHE A 520 8.88 -33.32 18.56
N ASP A 521 8.73 -34.08 19.64
CA ASP A 521 9.55 -35.27 19.93
C ASP A 521 8.77 -36.61 19.82
N GLY A 522 7.50 -36.54 19.43
CA GLY A 522 6.67 -37.72 19.13
C GLY A 522 6.21 -38.51 20.38
N ASP A 523 6.21 -37.86 21.54
CA ASP A 523 5.86 -38.51 22.80
C ASP A 523 4.34 -38.52 23.06
N GLY A 524 3.56 -37.83 22.25
CA GLY A 524 2.10 -37.76 22.29
C GLY A 524 1.53 -36.61 23.13
N PHE A 525 2.38 -35.76 23.72
CA PHE A 525 1.98 -34.57 24.44
C PHE A 525 2.33 -33.31 23.60
N GLN A 526 1.51 -32.28 23.74
CA GLN A 526 1.75 -31.03 23.00
C GLN A 526 2.75 -30.14 23.72
N ASP A 527 3.79 -29.76 23.02
CA ASP A 527 4.84 -28.86 23.47
C ASP A 527 4.54 -27.41 23.09
N ILE A 528 5.26 -26.45 23.66
CA ILE A 528 5.08 -25.02 23.43
C ILE A 528 6.38 -24.42 22.89
N MET A 529 6.32 -23.81 21.71
CA MET A 529 7.40 -23.01 21.13
C MET A 529 7.05 -21.53 21.15
N ILE A 530 7.95 -20.68 21.63
CA ILE A 530 7.75 -19.24 21.83
C ILE A 530 8.67 -18.45 20.94
N ALA A 531 8.09 -17.56 20.15
CA ALA A 531 8.80 -16.55 19.36
C ALA A 531 9.09 -15.32 20.21
N ASN A 532 10.34 -14.91 20.30
CA ASN A 532 10.77 -13.75 21.05
C ASN A 532 11.46 -12.69 20.17
N ILE A 533 11.44 -11.46 20.64
CA ILE A 533 12.52 -10.54 20.28
C ILE A 533 13.72 -10.93 21.12
N GLY A 534 14.66 -11.60 20.50
CA GLY A 534 15.77 -12.29 21.17
C GLY A 534 15.63 -13.80 21.05
N ARG A 535 16.07 -14.51 22.07
CA ARG A 535 16.12 -15.96 22.02
C ARG A 535 14.73 -16.59 22.10
N ASN A 536 14.36 -17.40 21.11
CA ASN A 536 13.18 -18.27 21.14
C ASN A 536 13.30 -19.35 22.21
N ARG A 537 12.16 -19.90 22.69
CA ARG A 537 12.10 -20.92 23.73
C ARG A 537 11.27 -22.13 23.30
N LEU A 538 11.74 -23.30 23.67
CA LEU A 538 11.01 -24.56 23.53
C LEU A 538 10.78 -25.20 24.88
N PHE A 539 9.53 -25.38 25.25
CA PHE A 539 9.08 -26.05 26.47
C PHE A 539 8.47 -27.40 26.12
N GLN A 540 9.19 -28.47 26.49
CA GLN A 540 8.72 -29.85 26.35
C GLN A 540 7.69 -30.17 27.44
N ASN A 541 6.57 -30.72 27.07
CA ASN A 541 5.54 -31.22 27.98
C ASN A 541 5.96 -32.60 28.56
N CYS A 542 6.05 -32.71 29.89
CA CYS A 542 6.48 -33.94 30.54
C CYS A 542 5.37 -34.98 30.69
N GLY A 543 4.16 -34.71 30.23
CA GLY A 543 2.99 -35.61 30.35
C GLY A 543 2.37 -35.70 31.75
N ASP A 544 2.88 -34.97 32.71
CA ASP A 544 2.39 -34.93 34.10
C ASP A 544 1.82 -33.55 34.48
N GLY A 545 1.58 -32.72 33.51
CA GLY A 545 1.10 -31.33 33.64
C GLY A 545 2.21 -30.33 33.91
N THR A 546 3.47 -30.69 33.72
CA THR A 546 4.63 -29.82 33.86
C THR A 546 5.43 -29.72 32.57
N PHE A 547 6.18 -28.65 32.42
CA PHE A 547 7.03 -28.37 31.25
C PHE A 547 8.50 -28.22 31.65
N LEU A 548 9.40 -28.60 30.73
CA LEU A 548 10.84 -28.46 30.86
C LEU A 548 11.36 -27.56 29.72
N ASP A 549 12.14 -26.51 30.04
CA ASP A 549 12.84 -25.75 29.02
C ASP A 549 13.96 -26.60 28.41
N VAL A 550 13.78 -27.03 27.19
CA VAL A 550 14.72 -27.85 26.41
C VAL A 550 15.38 -27.10 25.28
N THR A 551 15.29 -25.77 25.25
CA THR A 551 15.80 -24.91 24.18
C THR A 551 17.27 -25.19 23.84
N ASP A 552 18.13 -25.28 24.84
CA ASP A 552 19.57 -25.58 24.65
C ASP A 552 19.80 -27.02 24.15
N GLN A 553 19.05 -27.98 24.69
CA GLN A 553 19.12 -29.38 24.32
C GLN A 553 18.63 -29.60 22.91
N ALA A 554 17.58 -28.91 22.51
CA ALA A 554 17.03 -28.96 21.16
C ALA A 554 17.87 -28.22 20.10
N GLY A 555 18.93 -27.54 20.48
CA GLY A 555 19.85 -26.87 19.55
C GLY A 555 19.31 -25.57 18.96
N ILE A 556 18.21 -25.03 19.51
CA ILE A 556 17.61 -23.78 19.01
C ILE A 556 18.43 -22.58 19.52
N VAL A 557 19.00 -21.85 18.58
CA VAL A 557 19.92 -20.74 18.84
C VAL A 557 19.52 -19.51 18.04
N GLY A 558 19.97 -18.33 18.46
CA GLY A 558 19.72 -17.06 17.79
C GLY A 558 19.10 -16.03 18.73
N ASP A 559 19.09 -14.78 18.26
CA ASP A 559 18.61 -13.61 18.99
C ASP A 559 17.86 -12.64 18.04
N ALA A 560 17.27 -13.18 16.98
CA ALA A 560 16.52 -12.40 16.00
C ALA A 560 15.22 -11.84 16.59
N TRP A 561 14.61 -10.93 15.88
CA TRP A 561 13.20 -10.60 16.11
C TRP A 561 12.32 -11.60 15.37
N THR A 562 11.94 -12.66 16.08
CA THR A 562 10.98 -13.64 15.58
C THR A 562 9.56 -13.16 15.84
N SER A 563 8.75 -13.02 14.80
CA SER A 563 7.38 -12.55 14.88
C SER A 563 6.38 -13.71 15.00
N SER A 564 6.64 -14.82 14.32
CA SER A 564 5.77 -15.98 14.28
C SER A 564 6.54 -17.28 14.04
N LEU A 565 5.93 -18.41 14.39
CA LEU A 565 6.49 -19.74 14.30
C LEU A 565 5.44 -20.76 13.86
N ALA A 566 5.87 -21.82 13.19
CA ALA A 566 5.02 -23.01 12.95
C ALA A 566 5.82 -24.28 13.07
N LEU A 567 5.24 -25.29 13.71
CA LEU A 567 5.70 -26.67 13.72
C LEU A 567 4.92 -27.47 12.67
N ALA A 568 5.61 -28.07 11.70
CA ALA A 568 5.01 -28.87 10.64
C ALA A 568 6.04 -29.79 9.99
N ASP A 569 5.62 -30.95 9.53
CA ASP A 569 6.46 -31.88 8.77
C ASP A 569 6.67 -31.34 7.35
N LEU A 570 7.76 -30.59 7.14
CA LEU A 570 8.07 -29.90 5.90
C LEU A 570 8.83 -30.78 4.90
N ASN A 571 9.40 -31.90 5.36
CA ASN A 571 10.18 -32.82 4.51
C ASN A 571 9.52 -34.20 4.31
N SER A 572 8.35 -34.42 4.91
CA SER A 572 7.58 -35.66 4.86
C SER A 572 8.32 -36.85 5.51
N ASP A 573 9.02 -36.63 6.60
CA ASP A 573 9.69 -37.66 7.39
C ASP A 573 8.92 -38.06 8.66
N SER A 574 7.78 -37.45 8.94
CA SER A 574 6.88 -37.61 10.08
C SER A 574 7.35 -36.93 11.37
N TRP A 575 8.39 -36.12 11.35
CA TRP A 575 8.80 -35.29 12.46
C TRP A 575 8.46 -33.82 12.17
N PRO A 576 7.87 -33.08 13.10
CA PRO A 576 7.59 -31.67 12.84
C PRO A 576 8.88 -30.85 12.82
N ASP A 577 9.13 -30.20 11.68
CA ASP A 577 10.14 -29.17 11.51
C ASP A 577 9.63 -27.82 12.04
N LEU A 578 10.52 -26.86 12.24
CA LEU A 578 10.16 -25.53 12.69
C LEU A 578 10.43 -24.49 11.60
N TYR A 579 9.41 -23.74 11.22
CA TYR A 579 9.55 -22.54 10.39
C TYR A 579 9.54 -21.29 11.29
N GLU A 580 10.58 -20.47 11.16
CA GLU A 580 10.79 -19.24 11.93
C GLU A 580 10.65 -18.01 11.01
N VAL A 581 9.61 -17.21 11.23
CA VAL A 581 9.40 -15.94 10.53
C VAL A 581 10.09 -14.81 11.27
N ARG A 582 10.94 -14.07 10.56
CA ARG A 582 11.69 -12.94 11.09
C ARG A 582 11.22 -11.62 10.53
N TYR A 583 11.13 -10.59 11.39
CA TYR A 583 10.55 -9.30 11.01
C TYR A 583 11.58 -8.34 10.44
N VAL A 584 12.40 -7.74 11.28
CA VAL A 584 13.41 -6.75 10.90
C VAL A 584 14.70 -6.91 11.70
N HIS A 585 15.78 -6.34 11.18
CA HIS A 585 17.05 -6.30 11.89
C HIS A 585 17.79 -4.96 11.69
N GLY A 586 18.73 -4.63 12.58
CA GLY A 586 19.57 -3.43 12.54
C GLY A 586 20.24 -3.16 13.87
N GLU A 587 21.39 -2.49 13.85
CA GLU A 587 22.17 -2.20 15.06
C GLU A 587 21.46 -1.24 16.02
N ASP A 588 20.58 -0.39 15.51
CA ASP A 588 19.83 0.63 16.25
C ASP A 588 18.35 0.28 16.43
N LEU A 589 17.98 -0.98 16.23
CA LEU A 589 16.60 -1.47 16.16
C LEU A 589 15.74 -1.04 17.36
N PHE A 590 16.30 -1.05 18.56
CA PHE A 590 15.61 -0.74 19.81
C PHE A 590 15.84 0.69 20.32
N LEU A 591 16.70 1.47 19.64
CA LEU A 591 17.12 2.81 20.04
C LEU A 591 16.62 3.89 19.09
N LYS A 592 16.34 3.54 17.84
CA LYS A 592 15.97 4.47 16.80
C LYS A 592 14.58 5.05 17.06
N GLN A 593 14.52 6.36 17.14
CA GLN A 593 13.26 7.12 17.23
C GLN A 593 13.02 7.92 15.97
N CYS A 594 11.81 7.90 15.48
CA CYS A 594 11.33 8.77 14.43
C CYS A 594 10.47 9.90 15.02
N HIS A 595 10.26 10.96 14.25
CA HIS A 595 9.48 12.10 14.69
C HIS A 595 8.36 12.37 13.69
N ALA A 596 7.19 12.66 14.19
CA ALA A 596 6.08 13.12 13.37
C ALA A 596 6.31 14.58 12.92
N THR A 597 5.47 15.09 12.03
CA THR A 597 5.54 16.48 11.53
C THR A 597 5.46 17.53 12.65
N ASP A 598 4.88 17.19 13.78
CA ASP A 598 4.79 18.00 14.99
C ASP A 598 6.00 17.84 15.94
N GLN A 599 7.06 17.19 15.49
CA GLN A 599 8.29 16.90 16.24
C GLN A 599 8.10 15.97 17.46
N LEU A 600 6.94 15.33 17.61
CA LEU A 600 6.73 14.37 18.69
C LEU A 600 7.37 13.02 18.32
N PRO A 601 8.01 12.31 19.27
CA PRO A 601 8.53 10.97 19.05
C PRO A 601 7.42 10.01 18.63
N ARG A 602 7.75 9.10 17.73
CA ARG A 602 6.87 7.99 17.30
C ARG A 602 7.71 6.78 16.91
N PRO A 603 7.13 5.59 16.89
CA PRO A 603 7.78 4.42 16.32
C PRO A 603 8.24 4.69 14.88
N CYS A 604 9.44 4.24 14.54
CA CYS A 604 9.88 4.27 13.16
C CYS A 604 9.08 3.27 12.33
N PRO A 605 8.69 3.61 11.10
CA PRO A 605 8.07 2.64 10.21
C PRO A 605 9.01 1.46 9.94
N PRO A 606 8.51 0.24 9.75
CA PRO A 606 9.33 -0.96 9.50
C PRO A 606 10.33 -0.82 8.33
N LYS A 607 9.98 -0.05 7.32
CA LYS A 607 10.85 0.25 6.17
C LYS A 607 12.15 0.99 6.51
N GLU A 608 12.26 1.56 7.71
CA GLU A 608 13.47 2.22 8.21
C GLU A 608 14.53 1.22 8.69
N TYR A 609 14.18 -0.06 8.77
CA TYR A 609 15.04 -1.15 9.17
C TYR A 609 15.21 -2.13 8.01
N ALA A 610 16.29 -2.90 8.04
CA ALA A 610 16.51 -3.96 7.07
C ALA A 610 15.51 -5.10 7.28
N ALA A 611 15.02 -5.67 6.20
CA ALA A 611 14.21 -6.88 6.23
C ALA A 611 15.05 -8.08 6.68
N ALA A 612 14.45 -9.03 7.37
CA ALA A 612 15.12 -10.23 7.85
C ALA A 612 14.73 -11.48 7.04
N ALA A 613 15.66 -12.36 6.79
CA ALA A 613 15.38 -13.64 6.16
C ALA A 613 14.83 -14.64 7.17
N ASP A 614 13.82 -15.42 6.77
CA ASP A 614 13.24 -16.49 7.56
C ASP A 614 14.23 -17.67 7.71
N VAL A 615 13.97 -18.54 8.68
CA VAL A 615 14.81 -19.74 8.91
C VAL A 615 13.94 -20.99 9.05
N VAL A 616 14.38 -22.07 8.41
CA VAL A 616 13.80 -23.40 8.60
C VAL A 616 14.79 -24.22 9.48
N TRP A 617 14.26 -24.79 10.53
CA TRP A 617 14.95 -25.68 11.43
C TRP A 617 14.43 -27.09 11.22
N MET A 618 15.27 -28.01 10.75
CA MET A 618 14.91 -29.39 10.52
C MET A 618 15.02 -30.18 11.83
N ASN A 619 13.99 -30.97 12.12
CA ASN A 619 13.98 -31.90 13.23
C ASN A 619 14.71 -33.20 12.83
N SER A 620 15.68 -33.63 13.63
CA SER A 620 16.42 -34.87 13.38
C SER A 620 15.73 -36.13 13.90
N GLY A 621 14.54 -36.01 14.50
CA GLY A 621 13.76 -37.14 15.05
C GLY A 621 14.28 -37.66 16.39
N ASP A 622 15.23 -36.97 17.01
CA ASP A 622 15.77 -37.29 18.34
C ASP A 622 15.67 -36.10 19.31
N GLY A 623 14.77 -35.16 19.00
CA GLY A 623 14.55 -33.96 19.80
C GLY A 623 15.51 -32.82 19.52
N HIS A 624 16.35 -32.91 18.45
CA HIS A 624 17.26 -31.84 18.05
C HIS A 624 16.84 -31.17 16.74
N PHE A 625 16.99 -29.87 16.71
CA PHE A 625 16.80 -29.06 15.50
C PHE A 625 18.14 -28.54 14.98
N PHE A 626 18.28 -28.47 13.68
CA PHE A 626 19.40 -27.81 13.02
C PHE A 626 18.89 -26.85 11.94
N ALA A 627 19.48 -25.65 11.91
CA ALA A 627 19.11 -24.68 10.88
C ALA A 627 19.57 -25.16 9.51
N THR A 628 18.70 -25.04 8.53
CA THR A 628 19.05 -25.35 7.15
C THR A 628 19.94 -24.26 6.57
N SER A 629 20.72 -24.58 5.55
CA SER A 629 21.52 -23.61 4.82
C SER A 629 20.63 -22.64 4.02
N ASP A 630 21.15 -21.44 3.71
CA ASP A 630 20.49 -20.38 2.91
C ASP A 630 19.97 -20.84 1.52
N THR A 631 20.19 -22.08 1.15
CA THR A 631 19.73 -22.67 -0.11
C THR A 631 18.32 -23.29 -0.02
N VAL A 632 17.75 -23.38 1.15
CA VAL A 632 16.45 -24.05 1.39
C VAL A 632 15.30 -23.12 1.11
N VAL A 633 15.43 -21.85 1.47
CA VAL A 633 14.48 -20.80 1.16
C VAL A 633 15.18 -19.84 0.20
N ASP A 634 14.57 -19.56 -0.95
CA ASP A 634 15.07 -18.49 -1.82
C ASP A 634 15.33 -17.25 -0.96
N SER A 635 16.51 -16.65 -1.08
CA SER A 635 17.12 -15.66 -0.17
C SER A 635 16.38 -14.32 -0.06
N ASP A 636 15.07 -14.31 -0.30
CA ASP A 636 14.26 -13.11 -0.20
C ASP A 636 14.04 -12.77 1.28
N ALA A 637 14.58 -11.66 1.72
CA ALA A 637 14.30 -11.12 3.04
C ALA A 637 12.98 -10.34 3.01
N GLY A 638 12.03 -10.75 3.85
CA GLY A 638 10.75 -10.07 4.05
C GLY A 638 10.71 -9.29 5.37
N ARG A 639 9.57 -8.67 5.64
CA ARG A 639 9.21 -8.17 6.97
C ARG A 639 8.04 -8.98 7.47
N GLY A 640 8.30 -10.29 7.69
CA GLY A 640 7.27 -11.25 8.03
C GLY A 640 6.62 -10.94 9.38
N LEU A 641 5.30 -10.96 9.45
CA LEU A 641 4.55 -10.83 10.70
C LEU A 641 3.80 -12.10 11.08
N GLY A 642 3.33 -12.86 10.10
CA GLY A 642 2.64 -14.11 10.34
C GLY A 642 2.87 -15.12 9.24
N LEU A 643 2.45 -16.37 9.46
CA LEU A 643 2.55 -17.43 8.47
C LEU A 643 1.32 -18.35 8.52
N ILE A 644 1.10 -19.04 7.40
CA ILE A 644 0.19 -20.18 7.30
C ILE A 644 0.95 -21.32 6.64
N VAL A 645 0.90 -22.51 7.25
CA VAL A 645 1.43 -23.73 6.68
C VAL A 645 0.26 -24.59 6.20
N ALA A 646 0.17 -24.82 4.89
CA ALA A 646 -0.91 -25.58 4.27
C ALA A 646 -0.47 -26.06 2.88
N ASN A 647 -1.26 -26.90 2.24
CA ASN A 647 -1.05 -27.24 0.83
C ASN A 647 -1.77 -26.25 -0.07
N PHE A 648 -1.05 -25.27 -0.60
CA PHE A 648 -1.58 -24.19 -1.45
C PHE A 648 -1.65 -24.58 -2.92
N ASP A 649 -0.79 -25.47 -3.39
CA ASP A 649 -0.67 -25.80 -4.82
C ASP A 649 -1.20 -27.18 -5.22
N GLN A 650 -1.79 -27.90 -4.25
CA GLN A 650 -2.36 -29.24 -4.40
C GLN A 650 -1.34 -30.33 -4.78
N LEU A 651 -0.05 -30.02 -4.72
CA LEU A 651 1.01 -31.01 -4.86
C LEU A 651 1.40 -31.59 -3.49
N PRO A 652 2.04 -32.76 -3.44
CA PRO A 652 2.51 -33.32 -2.16
C PRO A 652 3.51 -32.40 -1.47
N GLY A 653 3.33 -32.18 -0.19
CA GLY A 653 4.14 -31.32 0.68
C GLY A 653 3.31 -30.19 1.29
N LEU A 654 3.82 -29.64 2.38
CA LEU A 654 3.23 -28.47 3.01
C LEU A 654 3.97 -27.21 2.54
N ASP A 655 3.23 -26.28 1.99
CA ASP A 655 3.74 -24.98 1.57
C ASP A 655 3.66 -23.98 2.74
N VAL A 656 4.41 -22.88 2.63
CA VAL A 656 4.42 -21.84 3.65
C VAL A 656 4.09 -20.50 2.99
N PHE A 657 2.99 -19.89 3.43
CA PHE A 657 2.67 -18.50 3.09
C PHE A 657 3.13 -17.58 4.22
N VAL A 658 3.89 -16.52 3.88
CA VAL A 658 4.38 -15.52 4.84
C VAL A 658 3.82 -14.16 4.45
N GLY A 659 3.06 -13.56 5.38
CA GLY A 659 2.53 -12.21 5.25
C GLY A 659 3.57 -11.18 5.68
N ASN A 660 3.90 -10.26 4.78
CA ASN A 660 4.94 -9.26 4.96
C ASN A 660 4.39 -7.85 5.17
N ASP A 661 5.02 -7.07 6.02
CA ASP A 661 4.67 -5.68 6.29
C ASP A 661 5.24 -4.73 5.24
N GLY A 662 4.40 -4.36 4.25
CA GLY A 662 4.70 -3.37 3.23
C GLY A 662 5.67 -3.82 2.14
N THR A 663 5.94 -5.10 2.04
CA THR A 663 6.68 -5.75 0.95
C THR A 663 5.83 -6.86 0.32
N ALA A 664 6.32 -7.50 -0.75
CA ALA A 664 5.62 -8.64 -1.34
C ALA A 664 5.44 -9.75 -0.31
N ASP A 665 4.26 -10.33 -0.24
CA ASP A 665 4.03 -11.55 0.51
C ASP A 665 4.68 -12.74 -0.21
N PHE A 666 5.13 -13.72 0.56
CA PHE A 666 5.80 -14.90 0.01
C PHE A 666 4.90 -16.12 0.08
N LEU A 667 4.89 -16.89 -1.00
CA LEU A 667 4.39 -18.26 -1.00
C LEU A 667 5.55 -19.19 -1.34
N PHE A 668 6.12 -19.81 -0.35
CA PHE A 668 7.16 -20.82 -0.49
C PHE A 668 6.52 -22.18 -0.76
N VAL A 669 6.43 -22.54 -2.03
CA VAL A 669 5.94 -23.86 -2.44
C VAL A 669 7.01 -24.91 -2.20
N ASN A 670 6.58 -25.99 -1.58
CA ASN A 670 7.44 -27.09 -1.20
C ASN A 670 7.72 -27.99 -2.43
N ARG A 671 8.99 -28.11 -2.76
CA ARG A 671 9.49 -28.98 -3.85
C ARG A 671 10.39 -30.10 -3.32
N THR A 672 10.26 -30.39 -2.02
CA THR A 672 10.99 -31.46 -1.34
C THR A 672 10.50 -32.83 -1.83
N MET A 673 11.43 -33.72 -2.17
CA MET A 673 11.08 -35.12 -2.39
C MET A 673 11.09 -35.84 -1.04
N ALA A 674 10.16 -36.77 -0.82
CA ALA A 674 10.06 -37.51 0.44
C ALA A 674 11.43 -38.09 0.85
N GLY A 675 11.90 -37.74 2.05
CA GLY A 675 13.23 -38.11 2.58
C GLY A 675 14.42 -37.44 1.86
N GLY A 676 14.19 -36.43 1.04
CA GLY A 676 15.20 -35.64 0.34
C GLY A 676 15.56 -34.34 1.06
N GLU A 677 16.46 -33.59 0.44
CA GLU A 677 16.82 -32.23 0.90
C GLU A 677 15.62 -31.29 0.73
N THR A 678 15.29 -30.55 1.79
CA THR A 678 14.18 -29.60 1.80
C THR A 678 14.43 -28.49 0.80
N ARG A 679 13.43 -28.22 -0.07
CA ARG A 679 13.52 -27.20 -1.11
C ARG A 679 12.22 -26.43 -1.20
N PHE A 680 12.30 -25.14 -0.98
CA PHE A 680 11.21 -24.19 -1.18
C PHE A 680 11.51 -23.27 -2.36
N ARG A 681 10.46 -22.91 -3.07
CA ARG A 681 10.52 -21.91 -4.13
C ARG A 681 9.46 -20.85 -3.89
N ASN A 682 9.84 -19.57 -3.91
CA ASN A 682 8.86 -18.49 -3.82
C ASN A 682 8.05 -18.39 -5.12
N GLU A 683 6.78 -18.75 -5.06
CA GLU A 683 5.82 -18.66 -6.15
C GLU A 683 4.72 -17.63 -5.87
N GLY A 684 4.88 -16.73 -4.90
CA GLY A 684 3.87 -15.74 -4.50
C GLY A 684 3.35 -14.92 -5.68
N THR A 685 4.24 -14.36 -6.51
CA THR A 685 3.86 -13.59 -7.70
C THR A 685 3.24 -14.48 -8.78
N LEU A 686 3.80 -15.69 -8.98
CA LEU A 686 3.27 -16.64 -9.95
C LEU A 686 1.83 -17.04 -9.62
N ARG A 687 1.54 -17.22 -8.33
CA ARG A 687 0.24 -17.72 -7.84
C ARG A 687 -0.76 -16.62 -7.52
N GLY A 688 -0.36 -15.34 -7.57
CA GLY A 688 -1.24 -14.20 -7.33
C GLY A 688 -1.37 -13.76 -5.88
N LEU A 689 -0.45 -14.17 -4.99
CA LEU A 689 -0.46 -13.87 -3.56
C LEU A 689 0.56 -12.83 -3.11
N SER A 690 1.49 -12.39 -3.97
CA SER A 690 2.52 -11.41 -3.57
C SER A 690 2.02 -9.97 -3.44
N ALA A 691 0.87 -9.66 -4.00
CA ALA A 691 0.26 -8.34 -4.03
C ALA A 691 -1.25 -8.48 -4.24
N ASN A 692 -2.02 -7.45 -3.87
CA ASN A 692 -3.46 -7.43 -4.12
C ASN A 692 -3.78 -7.38 -5.64
N GLY A 693 -5.03 -7.53 -6.00
CA GLY A 693 -5.50 -7.53 -7.39
C GLY A 693 -5.16 -6.26 -8.19
N ARG A 694 -4.68 -5.23 -7.54
CA ARG A 694 -4.21 -3.97 -8.15
C ARG A 694 -2.69 -3.91 -8.30
N GLY A 695 -1.98 -4.98 -7.95
CA GLY A 695 -0.52 -5.03 -7.97
C GLY A 695 0.13 -4.15 -6.90
N ALA A 696 -0.58 -3.87 -5.81
CA ALA A 696 -0.06 -3.14 -4.66
C ALA A 696 0.34 -4.11 -3.56
N MET A 697 1.56 -4.01 -3.08
CA MET A 697 2.03 -4.69 -1.89
C MET A 697 1.41 -4.05 -0.67
N GLN A 698 0.96 -4.86 0.28
CA GLN A 698 0.23 -4.42 1.46
C GLN A 698 1.02 -4.70 2.73
N ALA A 699 0.58 -4.14 3.85
CA ALA A 699 1.12 -4.45 5.16
C ALA A 699 0.26 -5.57 5.76
N THR A 700 0.61 -6.81 5.44
CA THR A 700 -0.10 -8.01 5.87
C THR A 700 0.21 -8.32 7.33
N MET A 701 -0.82 -8.36 8.18
CA MET A 701 -0.67 -8.57 9.63
C MET A 701 -1.28 -9.88 10.11
N GLY A 702 -2.59 -10.01 10.05
CA GLY A 702 -3.28 -11.25 10.40
C GLY A 702 -3.76 -11.99 9.16
N MET A 703 -3.84 -13.33 9.24
CA MET A 703 -4.23 -14.17 8.11
C MET A 703 -5.06 -15.35 8.59
N THR A 704 -5.96 -15.82 7.73
CA THR A 704 -6.72 -17.06 7.95
C THR A 704 -6.99 -17.75 6.62
N PHE A 705 -7.16 -19.06 6.65
CA PHE A 705 -7.22 -19.94 5.49
C PHE A 705 -8.39 -20.91 5.59
N GLY A 706 -9.19 -21.03 4.56
CA GLY A 706 -10.36 -21.92 4.56
C GLY A 706 -11.21 -21.73 3.31
N ASP A 707 -12.07 -22.68 3.00
CA ASP A 707 -12.98 -22.67 1.84
C ASP A 707 -14.25 -21.87 2.17
N VAL A 708 -14.25 -20.56 1.86
CA VAL A 708 -15.37 -19.65 2.19
C VAL A 708 -16.53 -19.71 1.19
N ASN A 709 -16.27 -20.23 -0.01
CA ASN A 709 -17.26 -20.28 -1.09
C ASN A 709 -17.80 -21.70 -1.34
N ARG A 710 -17.24 -22.71 -0.67
CA ARG A 710 -17.55 -24.15 -0.76
C ARG A 710 -17.37 -24.72 -2.16
N ASP A 711 -16.33 -24.30 -2.85
CA ASP A 711 -15.97 -24.85 -4.14
C ASP A 711 -14.96 -26.02 -4.03
N GLY A 712 -14.45 -26.28 -2.83
CA GLY A 712 -13.48 -27.33 -2.51
C GLY A 712 -12.04 -26.86 -2.58
N GLU A 713 -11.80 -25.60 -2.94
CA GLU A 713 -10.49 -24.99 -2.98
C GLU A 713 -10.34 -24.05 -1.76
N PRO A 714 -9.21 -24.06 -1.07
CA PRO A 714 -9.03 -23.16 0.06
C PRO A 714 -8.78 -21.72 -0.38
N ASP A 715 -9.33 -20.79 0.36
CA ASP A 715 -9.22 -19.36 0.19
C ASP A 715 -8.35 -18.75 1.29
N LEU A 716 -7.71 -17.61 0.99
CA LEU A 716 -6.85 -16.89 1.93
C LEU A 716 -7.43 -15.51 2.19
N PHE A 717 -7.57 -15.14 3.46
CA PHE A 717 -7.87 -13.78 3.87
C PHE A 717 -6.71 -13.19 4.65
N GLN A 718 -6.41 -11.91 4.38
CA GLN A 718 -5.41 -11.15 5.12
C GLN A 718 -5.93 -9.79 5.56
N SER A 719 -5.59 -9.39 6.78
CA SER A 719 -5.85 -8.05 7.32
C SER A 719 -4.68 -7.12 7.05
N ASN A 720 -4.97 -5.84 6.80
CA ASN A 720 -3.99 -4.87 6.35
C ASN A 720 -4.04 -3.55 7.14
N PHE A 721 -3.06 -2.68 6.90
CA PHE A 721 -2.93 -1.37 7.55
C PHE A 721 -3.93 -0.33 7.04
N LEU A 722 -4.06 0.78 7.75
CA LEU A 722 -4.93 1.93 7.44
C LEU A 722 -4.75 2.40 5.98
N GLY A 723 -5.86 2.64 5.29
CA GLY A 723 -5.87 3.04 3.89
C GLY A 723 -5.60 1.89 2.90
N GLN A 724 -5.38 0.68 3.40
CA GLN A 724 -5.30 -0.55 2.62
C GLN A 724 -6.50 -1.42 2.95
N SER A 725 -7.22 -1.91 1.93
CA SER A 725 -8.29 -2.87 2.22
C SER A 725 -7.70 -4.19 2.69
N ASN A 726 -8.38 -4.84 3.63
CA ASN A 726 -8.14 -6.26 3.82
C ASN A 726 -8.39 -7.00 2.51
N THR A 727 -7.70 -8.12 2.29
CA THR A 727 -7.78 -8.82 1.00
C THR A 727 -8.26 -10.25 1.16
N LEU A 728 -9.24 -10.64 0.35
CA LEU A 728 -9.69 -12.01 0.20
C LEU A 728 -9.23 -12.52 -1.16
N TYR A 729 -8.45 -13.57 -1.15
CA TYR A 729 -8.03 -14.31 -2.33
C TYR A 729 -8.81 -15.62 -2.41
N LEU A 730 -9.54 -15.82 -3.51
CA LEU A 730 -10.18 -17.09 -3.80
C LEU A 730 -9.21 -18.01 -4.52
N GLY A 731 -9.07 -19.22 -3.99
CA GLY A 731 -8.28 -20.30 -4.58
C GLY A 731 -8.92 -20.85 -5.84
N SER A 732 -8.14 -21.58 -6.61
CA SER A 732 -8.61 -22.28 -7.81
C SER A 732 -7.95 -23.63 -7.93
N PRO A 733 -8.53 -24.60 -8.68
CA PRO A 733 -8.05 -25.97 -8.78
C PRO A 733 -6.60 -26.16 -9.22
N ASN A 734 -5.96 -25.13 -9.73
CA ASN A 734 -4.56 -25.18 -10.15
C ASN A 734 -3.62 -24.47 -9.15
N GLY A 735 -4.10 -24.12 -7.95
CA GLY A 735 -3.33 -23.40 -6.91
C GLY A 735 -3.00 -21.95 -7.28
N TYR A 736 -3.80 -21.30 -8.14
CA TYR A 736 -3.76 -19.86 -8.38
C TYR A 736 -4.82 -19.17 -7.53
N PHE A 737 -4.52 -17.95 -7.12
CA PHE A 737 -5.37 -17.15 -6.28
C PHE A 737 -5.77 -15.85 -6.97
N ASN A 738 -7.03 -15.44 -6.80
CA ASN A 738 -7.57 -14.24 -7.40
C ASN A 738 -8.15 -13.34 -6.29
N ASP A 739 -7.79 -12.06 -6.28
CA ASP A 739 -8.36 -11.07 -5.38
C ASP A 739 -9.87 -10.90 -5.67
N ALA A 740 -10.68 -11.28 -4.71
CA ALA A 740 -12.14 -11.19 -4.74
C ALA A 740 -12.69 -10.18 -3.73
N THR A 741 -11.85 -9.38 -3.11
CA THR A 741 -12.18 -8.46 -2.00
C THR A 741 -13.38 -7.57 -2.29
N ILE A 742 -13.46 -7.02 -3.49
CA ILE A 742 -14.55 -6.13 -3.92
C ILE A 742 -15.85 -6.93 -4.07
N ASP A 743 -15.82 -8.04 -4.80
CA ASP A 743 -16.98 -8.90 -5.04
C ASP A 743 -17.50 -9.53 -3.74
N ALA A 744 -16.59 -9.80 -2.80
CA ALA A 744 -16.92 -10.30 -1.47
C ALA A 744 -17.52 -9.22 -0.53
N GLY A 745 -17.51 -7.93 -0.92
CA GLY A 745 -18.04 -6.83 -0.10
C GLY A 745 -17.14 -6.40 1.07
N LEU A 746 -15.86 -6.75 1.06
CA LEU A 746 -14.90 -6.49 2.13
C LEU A 746 -14.09 -5.21 1.93
N HIS A 747 -13.94 -4.73 0.70
CA HIS A 747 -13.05 -3.63 0.35
C HIS A 747 -13.34 -2.34 1.14
N LYS A 748 -14.53 -1.79 0.99
CA LYS A 748 -14.91 -0.49 1.56
C LYS A 748 -14.87 -0.45 3.09
N ASN A 749 -15.30 -1.55 3.72
CA ASN A 749 -15.51 -1.59 5.16
C ASN A 749 -14.21 -1.72 5.95
N SER A 750 -13.13 -2.13 5.31
CA SER A 750 -11.81 -2.32 5.93
C SER A 750 -10.85 -1.14 5.72
N LEU A 751 -11.01 -0.32 4.67
CA LEU A 751 -10.13 0.83 4.38
C LEU A 751 -9.84 1.76 5.58
N PRO A 752 -10.83 2.14 6.42
CA PRO A 752 -10.59 3.04 7.56
C PRO A 752 -10.08 2.33 8.82
N LEU A 753 -9.68 1.06 8.72
CA LEU A 753 -9.29 0.23 9.84
C LEU A 753 -7.83 -0.19 9.73
N VAL A 754 -7.23 -0.51 10.88
CA VAL A 754 -5.98 -1.25 10.97
C VAL A 754 -6.35 -2.64 11.48
N GLY A 755 -6.23 -3.65 10.61
CA GLY A 755 -6.55 -5.03 10.95
C GLY A 755 -5.37 -5.74 11.63
N TRP A 756 -5.66 -6.67 12.53
CA TRP A 756 -4.71 -7.52 13.22
C TRP A 756 -5.15 -8.99 13.11
N GLY A 757 -5.17 -9.70 14.21
CA GLY A 757 -5.61 -11.07 14.24
C GLY A 757 -6.98 -11.27 13.57
N THR A 758 -7.10 -12.32 12.78
CA THR A 758 -8.31 -12.65 12.02
C THR A 758 -8.51 -14.15 11.98
N GLU A 759 -9.79 -14.56 11.90
CA GLU A 759 -10.14 -15.99 11.88
C GLU A 759 -11.43 -16.24 11.08
N PHE A 760 -11.44 -17.33 10.34
CA PHE A 760 -12.67 -17.91 9.79
C PHE A 760 -13.33 -18.82 10.79
N LEU A 761 -14.61 -18.64 11.04
CA LEU A 761 -15.42 -19.48 11.90
C LEU A 761 -16.87 -19.50 11.46
N ASP A 762 -17.56 -20.58 11.64
CA ASP A 762 -19.02 -20.67 11.45
C ASP A 762 -19.73 -20.14 12.71
N ALA A 763 -19.89 -18.82 12.81
CA ALA A 763 -20.33 -18.16 14.02
C ALA A 763 -21.83 -18.34 14.31
N ASP A 764 -22.66 -18.58 13.31
CA ASP A 764 -24.10 -18.79 13.43
C ASP A 764 -24.53 -20.25 13.14
N LEU A 765 -23.54 -21.13 12.95
CA LEU A 765 -23.72 -22.58 12.71
C LEU A 765 -24.58 -22.89 11.48
N ASP A 766 -24.46 -22.06 10.45
CA ASP A 766 -25.14 -22.26 9.15
C ASP A 766 -24.32 -23.07 8.15
N GLY A 767 -23.09 -23.38 8.53
CA GLY A 767 -22.12 -24.16 7.78
C GLY A 767 -21.29 -23.32 6.81
N TRP A 768 -21.47 -22.00 6.70
CA TRP A 768 -20.59 -21.10 5.98
C TRP A 768 -19.57 -20.47 6.92
N LEU A 769 -18.33 -20.38 6.49
CA LEU A 769 -17.29 -19.71 7.28
C LEU A 769 -17.53 -18.19 7.27
N ASP A 770 -17.82 -17.63 8.44
CA ASP A 770 -17.86 -16.21 8.72
C ASP A 770 -16.43 -15.70 8.98
N LEU A 771 -16.27 -14.39 9.07
CA LEU A 771 -14.96 -13.77 9.26
C LEU A 771 -14.97 -12.84 10.47
N VAL A 772 -14.00 -13.01 11.36
CA VAL A 772 -13.71 -12.08 12.48
C VAL A 772 -12.39 -11.36 12.19
N VAL A 773 -12.36 -10.03 12.43
CA VAL A 773 -11.16 -9.20 12.32
C VAL A 773 -11.05 -8.31 13.55
N VAL A 774 -9.95 -8.45 14.27
CA VAL A 774 -9.59 -7.56 15.39
C VAL A 774 -8.92 -6.32 14.82
N ASN A 775 -9.30 -5.12 15.31
CA ASN A 775 -8.81 -3.85 14.79
C ASN A 775 -8.31 -2.94 15.90
N GLY A 776 -7.32 -2.12 15.61
CA GLY A 776 -6.76 -1.11 16.51
C GLY A 776 -5.62 -0.32 15.89
N HIS A 777 -5.55 0.99 16.11
CA HIS A 777 -4.45 1.79 15.56
C HIS A 777 -3.21 1.71 16.46
N LEU A 778 -2.01 1.74 15.85
CA LEU A 778 -0.73 1.76 16.56
C LEU A 778 -0.50 3.04 17.39
N GLU A 779 -0.99 4.16 16.90
CA GLU A 779 -0.81 5.49 17.50
C GLU A 779 -2.17 6.15 17.76
N ASP A 780 -2.27 6.94 18.81
CA ASP A 780 -3.43 7.81 19.00
C ASP A 780 -3.38 8.99 18.01
N ARG A 781 -4.10 8.82 16.91
CA ARG A 781 -4.24 9.81 15.84
C ARG A 781 -5.60 10.48 15.81
N THR A 782 -6.36 10.43 16.88
CA THR A 782 -7.72 11.02 16.98
C THR A 782 -7.74 12.51 16.63
N ARG A 783 -6.64 13.23 16.86
CA ARG A 783 -6.45 14.64 16.43
C ARG A 783 -6.43 14.85 14.91
N PHE A 784 -6.17 13.79 14.15
CA PHE A 784 -6.21 13.80 12.67
C PHE A 784 -7.51 13.21 12.11
N GLY A 785 -8.44 12.80 13.00
CA GLY A 785 -9.70 12.19 12.62
C GLY A 785 -9.70 10.67 12.56
N ASP A 786 -8.55 10.02 12.80
CA ASP A 786 -8.44 8.56 12.81
C ASP A 786 -8.89 8.00 14.17
N SER A 787 -9.58 6.87 14.17
CA SER A 787 -9.98 6.22 15.42
C SER A 787 -8.80 5.43 16.00
N TYR A 788 -8.40 5.72 17.23
CA TYR A 788 -7.37 4.94 17.93
C TYR A 788 -7.92 3.57 18.38
N ARG A 789 -9.06 3.60 19.06
CA ARG A 789 -9.76 2.37 19.47
C ARG A 789 -10.71 1.97 18.37
N MET A 790 -10.42 0.88 17.71
CA MET A 790 -11.23 0.34 16.64
C MET A 790 -11.97 -0.90 17.12
N LEU A 791 -13.23 -1.03 16.74
CA LEU A 791 -14.04 -2.19 17.14
C LEU A 791 -13.64 -3.42 16.31
N THR A 792 -13.64 -4.58 16.95
CA THR A 792 -13.62 -5.87 16.25
C THR A 792 -14.79 -5.93 15.26
N ARG A 793 -14.54 -6.49 14.08
CA ARG A 793 -15.55 -6.67 13.04
C ARG A 793 -15.88 -8.13 12.87
N ILE A 794 -17.16 -8.40 12.69
CA ILE A 794 -17.66 -9.71 12.26
C ILE A 794 -18.38 -9.48 10.93
N TYR A 795 -17.98 -10.27 9.97
CA TYR A 795 -18.59 -10.31 8.66
C TYR A 795 -19.25 -11.68 8.49
N ARG A 796 -20.56 -11.68 8.34
CA ARG A 796 -21.32 -12.89 8.09
C ARG A 796 -21.21 -13.25 6.61
N ASN A 797 -20.87 -14.51 6.33
CA ASN A 797 -20.91 -15.07 4.99
C ASN A 797 -22.38 -15.32 4.58
N SER A 798 -22.84 -14.66 3.56
CA SER A 798 -24.19 -14.83 3.02
C SER A 798 -24.30 -15.97 2.00
N GLY A 799 -23.25 -16.75 1.86
CA GLY A 799 -23.06 -17.83 0.90
C GLY A 799 -22.15 -17.42 -0.25
N HIS A 800 -21.40 -18.40 -0.79
CA HIS A 800 -20.50 -18.24 -1.94
C HIS A 800 -19.44 -17.13 -1.78
N GLY A 801 -18.86 -16.98 -0.55
CA GLY A 801 -17.79 -16.03 -0.29
C GLY A 801 -18.22 -14.56 -0.29
N ARG A 802 -19.51 -14.26 -0.12
CA ARG A 802 -20.02 -12.90 0.05
C ARG A 802 -20.26 -12.56 1.50
N PHE A 803 -19.65 -11.51 1.97
CA PHE A 803 -19.63 -11.10 3.36
C PHE A 803 -20.46 -9.84 3.62
N LEU A 804 -21.23 -9.86 4.69
CA LEU A 804 -22.03 -8.75 5.17
C LEU A 804 -21.58 -8.38 6.58
N GLN A 805 -21.14 -7.13 6.75
CA GLN A 805 -20.74 -6.66 8.08
C GLN A 805 -21.93 -6.72 9.04
N VAL A 806 -21.76 -7.40 10.16
CA VAL A 806 -22.74 -7.41 11.24
C VAL A 806 -22.62 -6.12 12.04
N ALA A 807 -23.74 -5.42 12.24
CA ALA A 807 -23.72 -4.19 13.04
C ALA A 807 -23.30 -4.51 14.49
N PRO A 808 -22.31 -3.78 15.08
CA PRO A 808 -21.80 -4.05 16.43
C PRO A 808 -22.89 -4.16 17.50
N ALA A 809 -23.91 -3.30 17.46
CA ALA A 809 -25.04 -3.33 18.37
C ALA A 809 -25.84 -4.66 18.39
N LYS A 810 -25.69 -5.50 17.36
CA LYS A 810 -26.34 -6.82 17.28
C LYS A 810 -25.49 -7.94 17.84
N LEU A 811 -24.16 -7.75 17.94
CA LEU A 811 -23.20 -8.77 18.37
C LEU A 811 -23.10 -8.91 19.89
N GLY A 812 -23.36 -7.85 20.64
CA GLY A 812 -23.27 -7.82 22.10
C GLY A 812 -22.63 -6.52 22.61
N LYS A 813 -22.47 -6.40 23.93
CA LYS A 813 -21.93 -5.17 24.53
C LYS A 813 -20.42 -4.96 24.31
N TRP A 814 -19.73 -5.96 23.86
CA TRP A 814 -18.27 -5.92 23.72
C TRP A 814 -17.80 -5.47 22.33
N PHE A 815 -18.66 -5.53 21.32
CA PHE A 815 -18.39 -5.12 19.95
C PHE A 815 -18.77 -3.64 19.72
#